data_78421e48ef5d905166a5cadfeb94ce88
#
_entry.id   78421e48ef5d905166a5cadfeb94ce88
#
_cell.length_a   1.000
_cell.length_b   1.000
_cell.length_c   1.000
_cell.angle_alpha   90.00
_cell.angle_beta   90.00
_cell.angle_gamma   90.00
#
_symmetry.space_group_name_H-M   'P 1'
#
loop_
_entity.id
_entity.type
_entity.pdbx_description
1 polymer ?
#
loop_
_entity_poly.entity_id
_entity_poly.type
_entity_poly.pdbx_seq_one_letter_code
_entity_poly.pdbx_strand_id
1 'polypeptide(L)'
;MTETPEIPQEIIPDPAEYGADSIRVLKGLDAVRKRPGMYIGDTDDGSGLHHMVYEVVDNAIDEALAGHADLVTVTLNADGSVTVTDNGRGIPTDIHKEEGISAAEVIMTQLHAGGKFDQNSYKVSGGLHGVGVSVVNALSVSLKLKIGRNGKFHEMSFTHGVADGPLAVTGDAGDYTGTEVTFTPSQETFTNVEFNYDTLEHRLRELAFLNSGVRIKLTDNRHADTRETELFYEGGLVEFVRYLDRAKKSLIEMPVHITGEKDGITVEVALWWNDSYHENVLAFTNNIPQRDGGTHMAGFRGALTRQVTGYAEKSGLTKKEKVSLTGDDCREGLTCVLSVKVPDPKFSSQTKDKLVSSEVRPVVESLVNEHLAEWLEEHPAEAKILVGKVVEAAAAREAARKARELTRRKGVLDITSLPGKLADCQEKDPAKSEIFIVEGDSAGGSAKGGRSRKNQAILPLRGKILNVERARFDRMLSSDQVGTLITALGTGIGKDEFSADKARYHKIIIMTDADVDGAHIRTLLLTFFFRQMPELIERGYLYIAQPPLYKVTRGKQSQYLKNEQAMEDYLIDLSLDDTSLELSSGEVRTGQDLRAVIETGLQMRTLLSGLHSRYDRSVVEQATIAGAMDVAALADPGRADATATEVARRLDMIAEDTERGWTGRVNPSNEGVGGYVFERTVRGVKEAVTLDAALIGSADARALNSLAPKLMEVYAEPPVLRRKEVHDTITGPIALIDHVFAFGRKGLTVQRYKGLGEMDAEQLWETTLDPEARSLLQVRVNDATDADALFSQLMGDEVEPRKIFIQDNALNVANLDF
;
A
#
# COMPACT_ATOMS: atom_id res chain seq x y z
N MET A 1 1.51 49.14 -49.26
CA MET A 1 2.35 49.03 -48.06
C MET A 1 1.41 48.69 -46.98
N THR A 2 1.37 47.44 -46.65
CA THR A 2 0.53 46.86 -45.55
C THR A 2 1.46 46.58 -44.42
N GLU A 3 1.30 47.32 -43.33
CA GLU A 3 2.01 47.14 -42.08
C GLU A 3 1.51 45.83 -41.41
N THR A 4 2.45 44.95 -41.09
CA THR A 4 2.22 43.72 -40.27
C THR A 4 2.23 44.15 -38.80
N PRO A 5 1.30 43.73 -37.97
CA PRO A 5 1.35 44.05 -36.54
C PRO A 5 2.47 43.24 -35.84
N GLU A 6 3.36 43.96 -35.16
CA GLU A 6 4.38 43.38 -34.26
C GLU A 6 3.71 42.67 -33.09
N ILE A 7 4.06 41.39 -32.92
CA ILE A 7 3.74 40.59 -31.73
C ILE A 7 4.62 41.10 -30.57
N PRO A 8 4.07 41.45 -29.40
CA PRO A 8 4.89 41.83 -28.27
C PRO A 8 5.80 40.67 -27.85
N GLN A 9 7.09 40.88 -27.87
CA GLN A 9 8.05 39.96 -27.29
C GLN A 9 7.83 39.91 -25.78
N GLU A 10 7.52 38.72 -25.22
CA GLU A 10 7.59 38.50 -23.80
C GLU A 10 9.03 38.74 -23.33
N ILE A 11 9.19 39.74 -22.48
CA ILE A 11 10.46 40.05 -21.82
C ILE A 11 10.71 38.90 -20.82
N ILE A 12 11.60 37.98 -21.16
CA ILE A 12 12.12 36.99 -20.21
C ILE A 12 13.01 37.77 -19.24
N PRO A 13 12.66 37.85 -17.95
CA PRO A 13 13.48 38.55 -16.95
C PRO A 13 14.86 37.87 -16.80
N ASP A 14 15.89 38.69 -16.67
CA ASP A 14 17.25 38.25 -16.40
C ASP A 14 17.28 37.41 -15.10
N PRO A 15 17.85 36.18 -15.08
CA PRO A 15 17.94 35.36 -13.86
C PRO A 15 18.69 35.97 -12.70
N ALA A 16 19.37 37.11 -12.88
CA ALA A 16 20.20 37.76 -11.88
C ALA A 16 19.49 38.83 -11.02
N GLU A 17 18.27 39.25 -11.34
CA GLU A 17 17.56 40.27 -10.56
C GLU A 17 16.52 39.63 -9.60
N TYR A 18 16.96 39.27 -8.38
CA TYR A 18 16.06 38.97 -7.27
C TYR A 18 15.62 40.27 -6.61
N GLY A 19 14.54 40.87 -7.13
CA GLY A 19 13.93 42.09 -6.64
C GLY A 19 12.56 41.88 -5.99
N ALA A 20 11.94 42.94 -5.48
CA ALA A 20 10.61 42.89 -4.86
C ALA A 20 9.54 42.33 -5.81
N ASP A 21 9.66 42.56 -7.10
CA ASP A 21 8.75 42.09 -8.14
C ASP A 21 8.81 40.58 -8.41
N SER A 22 9.90 39.95 -7.95
CA SER A 22 10.03 38.48 -8.00
C SER A 22 9.31 37.76 -6.84
N ILE A 23 8.87 38.48 -5.82
CA ILE A 23 8.14 37.94 -4.66
C ILE A 23 6.64 37.87 -4.99
N ARG A 24 6.15 36.67 -5.27
CA ARG A 24 4.71 36.43 -5.51
C ARG A 24 4.05 35.93 -4.23
N VAL A 25 2.98 36.60 -3.82
CA VAL A 25 2.11 36.17 -2.71
C VAL A 25 1.00 35.30 -3.28
N LEU A 26 1.01 34.02 -2.93
CA LEU A 26 -0.08 33.10 -3.27
C LEU A 26 -1.24 33.30 -2.30
N LYS A 27 -2.47 33.44 -2.79
CA LYS A 27 -3.67 33.66 -1.98
C LYS A 27 -4.57 32.43 -1.98
N GLY A 28 -5.24 32.16 -0.85
CA GLY A 28 -6.23 31.09 -0.73
C GLY A 28 -5.66 29.71 -1.11
N LEU A 29 -6.43 28.94 -1.87
CA LEU A 29 -6.09 27.56 -2.26
C LEU A 29 -5.01 27.44 -3.33
N ASP A 30 -4.57 28.54 -3.97
CA ASP A 30 -3.49 28.50 -4.96
C ASP A 30 -2.14 28.06 -4.36
N ALA A 31 -1.92 28.38 -3.08
CA ALA A 31 -0.73 27.93 -2.36
C ALA A 31 -0.69 26.38 -2.23
N VAL A 32 -1.84 25.78 -1.98
CA VAL A 32 -2.01 24.33 -1.85
C VAL A 32 -1.75 23.64 -3.20
N ARG A 33 -2.40 24.10 -4.27
CA ARG A 33 -2.24 23.55 -5.62
C ARG A 33 -0.80 23.64 -6.12
N LYS A 34 -0.10 24.72 -5.79
CA LYS A 34 1.29 24.91 -6.22
C LYS A 34 2.31 24.08 -5.44
N ARG A 35 2.02 23.73 -4.20
CA ARG A 35 2.90 22.93 -3.34
C ARG A 35 2.09 21.92 -2.51
N PRO A 36 1.42 20.96 -3.16
CA PRO A 36 0.54 20.01 -2.47
C PRO A 36 1.28 19.18 -1.42
N GLY A 37 2.54 18.80 -1.69
CA GLY A 37 3.36 18.00 -0.78
C GLY A 37 3.57 18.62 0.60
N MET A 38 3.42 19.94 0.77
CA MET A 38 3.49 20.60 2.08
C MET A 38 2.24 20.35 2.93
N TYR A 39 1.09 20.05 2.32
CA TYR A 39 -0.22 19.97 2.98
C TYR A 39 -0.75 18.56 3.08
N ILE A 40 -0.53 17.72 2.03
CA ILE A 40 -1.13 16.39 1.93
C ILE A 40 -0.08 15.25 1.95
N GLY A 41 1.20 15.56 1.83
CA GLY A 41 2.28 14.57 1.71
C GLY A 41 2.65 14.29 0.24
N ASP A 42 3.31 13.15 0.01
CA ASP A 42 3.80 12.77 -1.33
C ASP A 42 2.64 12.52 -2.29
N THR A 43 2.71 13.12 -3.48
CA THR A 43 1.68 13.02 -4.53
C THR A 43 1.94 11.91 -5.54
N ASP A 44 3.12 11.26 -5.47
CA ASP A 44 3.56 10.27 -6.45
C ASP A 44 3.50 8.83 -5.91
N ASP A 45 3.69 8.64 -4.59
CA ASP A 45 3.71 7.31 -3.97
C ASP A 45 2.33 6.80 -3.50
N GLY A 46 1.28 7.62 -3.68
CA GLY A 46 -0.10 7.32 -3.28
C GLY A 46 -0.42 7.67 -1.82
N SER A 47 0.55 8.01 -0.97
CA SER A 47 0.28 8.34 0.44
C SER A 47 -0.56 9.61 0.58
N GLY A 48 -0.25 10.66 -0.17
CA GLY A 48 -1.02 11.90 -0.19
C GLY A 48 -2.44 11.70 -0.73
N LEU A 49 -2.64 10.80 -1.70
CA LEU A 49 -3.97 10.46 -2.20
C LEU A 49 -4.87 9.90 -1.08
N HIS A 50 -4.38 8.91 -0.34
CA HIS A 50 -5.13 8.30 0.78
C HIS A 50 -5.34 9.30 1.92
N HIS A 51 -4.39 10.22 2.13
CA HIS A 51 -4.51 11.26 3.14
C HIS A 51 -5.69 12.21 2.89
N MET A 52 -6.10 12.43 1.62
CA MET A 52 -7.34 13.16 1.33
C MET A 52 -8.56 12.54 1.99
N VAL A 53 -8.67 11.21 1.97
CA VAL A 53 -9.77 10.48 2.65
C VAL A 53 -9.65 10.66 4.16
N TYR A 54 -8.44 10.53 4.71
CA TYR A 54 -8.20 10.66 6.14
C TYR A 54 -8.59 12.03 6.69
N GLU A 55 -8.32 13.11 5.96
CA GLU A 55 -8.70 14.47 6.37
C GLU A 55 -10.22 14.66 6.45
N VAL A 56 -10.99 14.02 5.58
CA VAL A 56 -12.46 14.08 5.63
C VAL A 56 -13.00 13.17 6.73
N VAL A 57 -12.45 11.95 6.87
CA VAL A 57 -12.84 11.02 7.95
C VAL A 57 -12.51 11.56 9.32
N ASP A 58 -11.34 12.18 9.50
CA ASP A 58 -10.95 12.79 10.79
C ASP A 58 -11.94 13.87 11.23
N ASN A 59 -12.57 14.59 10.29
CA ASN A 59 -13.64 15.54 10.62
C ASN A 59 -14.91 14.83 11.13
N ALA A 60 -15.28 13.70 10.54
CA ALA A 60 -16.39 12.87 11.00
C ALA A 60 -16.11 12.26 12.39
N ILE A 61 -14.88 11.79 12.61
CA ILE A 61 -14.43 11.28 13.92
C ILE A 61 -14.38 12.39 14.98
N ASP A 62 -14.05 13.62 14.64
CA ASP A 62 -14.10 14.75 15.57
C ASP A 62 -15.56 15.04 16.03
N GLU A 63 -16.58 14.85 15.16
CA GLU A 63 -18.00 14.89 15.57
C GLU A 63 -18.34 13.74 16.52
N ALA A 64 -17.77 12.55 16.29
CA ALA A 64 -17.96 11.41 17.19
C ALA A 64 -17.29 11.63 18.56
N LEU A 65 -16.07 12.18 18.59
CA LEU A 65 -15.37 12.58 19.83
C LEU A 65 -16.14 13.63 20.61
N ALA A 66 -16.86 14.52 19.92
CA ALA A 66 -17.74 15.50 20.54
C ALA A 66 -19.09 14.90 21.01
N GLY A 67 -19.34 13.59 20.75
CA GLY A 67 -20.55 12.87 21.17
C GLY A 67 -21.76 13.13 20.29
N HIS A 68 -21.56 13.56 19.04
CA HIS A 68 -22.63 13.92 18.10
C HIS A 68 -22.78 12.95 16.92
N ALA A 69 -21.82 12.06 16.69
CA ALA A 69 -21.87 11.04 15.63
C ALA A 69 -21.52 9.66 16.19
N ASP A 70 -22.11 8.62 15.65
CA ASP A 70 -21.80 7.22 15.96
C ASP A 70 -21.65 6.35 14.69
N LEU A 71 -21.88 6.94 13.51
CA LEU A 71 -21.76 6.27 12.22
C LEU A 71 -20.97 7.13 11.23
N VAL A 72 -19.94 6.53 10.64
CA VAL A 72 -19.16 7.10 9.54
C VAL A 72 -19.16 6.11 8.39
N THR A 73 -19.44 6.55 7.17
CA THR A 73 -19.35 5.68 5.99
C THR A 73 -18.33 6.25 5.01
N VAL A 74 -17.54 5.36 4.40
CA VAL A 74 -16.59 5.68 3.33
C VAL A 74 -16.92 4.80 2.14
N THR A 75 -17.22 5.40 1.00
CA THR A 75 -17.59 4.67 -0.21
C THR A 75 -16.65 5.04 -1.36
N LEU A 76 -15.97 4.05 -1.91
CA LEU A 76 -15.22 4.16 -3.16
C LEU A 76 -16.21 3.97 -4.31
N ASN A 77 -16.48 5.03 -5.04
CA ASN A 77 -17.49 5.01 -6.10
C ASN A 77 -16.89 4.49 -7.41
N ALA A 78 -17.74 3.89 -8.22
CA ALA A 78 -17.34 3.36 -9.52
C ALA A 78 -16.77 4.44 -10.47
N ASP A 79 -17.10 5.73 -10.29
CA ASP A 79 -16.56 6.86 -11.09
C ASP A 79 -15.18 7.36 -10.64
N GLY A 80 -14.57 6.70 -9.66
CA GLY A 80 -13.28 7.10 -9.08
C GLY A 80 -13.39 8.19 -8.01
N SER A 81 -14.60 8.65 -7.69
CA SER A 81 -14.83 9.55 -6.55
C SER A 81 -14.89 8.77 -5.23
N VAL A 82 -14.69 9.49 -4.13
CA VAL A 82 -14.89 8.95 -2.77
C VAL A 82 -15.96 9.77 -2.07
N THR A 83 -16.90 9.08 -1.43
CA THR A 83 -17.92 9.68 -0.58
C THR A 83 -17.67 9.32 0.87
N VAL A 84 -17.60 10.33 1.72
CA VAL A 84 -17.53 10.17 3.19
C VAL A 84 -18.76 10.81 3.80
N THR A 85 -19.47 10.07 4.66
CA THR A 85 -20.65 10.57 5.38
C THR A 85 -20.49 10.39 6.88
N ASP A 86 -21.06 11.31 7.65
CA ASP A 86 -21.27 11.19 9.09
C ASP A 86 -22.74 11.51 9.44
N ASN A 87 -23.17 11.05 10.60
CA ASN A 87 -24.47 11.38 11.17
C ASN A 87 -24.37 12.40 12.32
N GLY A 88 -23.37 13.29 12.27
CA GLY A 88 -23.12 14.34 13.23
C GLY A 88 -24.10 15.53 13.12
N ARG A 89 -23.68 16.69 13.65
CA ARG A 89 -24.51 17.90 13.63
C ARG A 89 -24.67 18.56 12.27
N GLY A 90 -23.86 18.18 11.31
CA GLY A 90 -23.70 18.86 10.02
C GLY A 90 -22.93 20.17 10.12
N ILE A 91 -22.16 20.52 9.08
CA ILE A 91 -21.43 21.79 8.99
C ILE A 91 -22.41 22.98 9.13
N PRO A 92 -22.04 24.07 9.85
CA PRO A 92 -22.87 25.26 9.95
C PRO A 92 -23.21 25.86 8.57
N THR A 93 -24.48 26.19 8.36
CA THR A 93 -24.99 26.70 7.08
C THR A 93 -25.30 28.18 7.08
N ASP A 94 -25.20 28.84 8.24
CA ASP A 94 -25.44 30.25 8.42
C ASP A 94 -24.40 31.10 7.68
N ILE A 95 -24.77 32.37 7.39
CA ILE A 95 -23.85 33.33 6.77
C ILE A 95 -22.80 33.81 7.79
N HIS A 96 -21.52 33.66 7.42
CA HIS A 96 -20.41 34.13 8.22
C HIS A 96 -20.39 35.68 8.22
N LYS A 97 -20.39 36.28 9.40
CA LYS A 97 -20.60 37.72 9.54
C LYS A 97 -19.51 38.59 8.89
N GLU A 98 -18.27 38.11 8.88
CA GLU A 98 -17.13 38.88 8.34
C GLU A 98 -16.94 38.62 6.83
N GLU A 99 -17.17 37.38 6.37
CA GLU A 99 -16.92 36.98 4.99
C GLU A 99 -18.13 37.19 4.07
N GLY A 100 -19.35 37.29 4.61
CA GLY A 100 -20.58 37.52 3.85
C GLY A 100 -21.05 36.32 3.02
N ILE A 101 -20.42 35.19 3.13
CA ILE A 101 -20.76 33.90 2.50
C ILE A 101 -21.14 32.86 3.56
N SER A 102 -21.62 31.69 3.16
CA SER A 102 -21.98 30.64 4.12
C SER A 102 -20.76 30.15 4.90
N ALA A 103 -20.94 29.79 6.16
CA ALA A 103 -19.85 29.19 6.96
C ALA A 103 -19.30 27.91 6.31
N ALA A 104 -20.15 27.11 5.65
CA ALA A 104 -19.74 25.95 4.88
C ALA A 104 -18.78 26.33 3.75
N GLU A 105 -19.07 27.39 2.99
CA GLU A 105 -18.19 27.88 1.90
C GLU A 105 -16.85 28.40 2.46
N VAL A 106 -16.87 29.11 3.60
CA VAL A 106 -15.64 29.57 4.26
C VAL A 106 -14.73 28.38 4.62
N ILE A 107 -15.29 27.34 5.26
CA ILE A 107 -14.54 26.14 5.66
C ILE A 107 -13.96 25.40 4.44
N MET A 108 -14.68 25.37 3.33
CA MET A 108 -14.26 24.66 2.13
C MET A 108 -13.23 25.42 1.27
N THR A 109 -13.18 26.77 1.37
CA THR A 109 -12.38 27.60 0.46
C THR A 109 -11.27 28.41 1.13
N GLN A 110 -11.29 28.52 2.45
CA GLN A 110 -10.28 29.28 3.18
C GLN A 110 -9.41 28.38 4.06
N LEU A 111 -8.10 28.64 4.06
CA LEU A 111 -7.16 27.99 4.95
C LEU A 111 -7.28 28.62 6.36
N HIS A 112 -7.08 27.83 7.38
CA HIS A 112 -7.17 28.23 8.79
C HIS A 112 -8.56 28.73 9.21
N ALA A 113 -9.60 28.20 8.60
CA ALA A 113 -10.99 28.43 8.96
C ALA A 113 -11.62 27.18 9.57
N GLY A 114 -12.39 27.33 10.66
CA GLY A 114 -13.10 26.21 11.26
C GLY A 114 -13.45 26.44 12.74
N GLY A 115 -14.49 25.73 13.22
CA GLY A 115 -14.97 25.79 14.60
C GLY A 115 -14.06 25.11 15.63
N LYS A 116 -12.99 24.46 15.21
CA LYS A 116 -12.04 23.73 16.08
C LYS A 116 -11.05 24.66 16.81
N PHE A 117 -11.01 25.92 16.45
CA PHE A 117 -10.27 26.95 17.20
C PHE A 117 -11.00 27.41 18.48
N ASP A 118 -12.28 27.05 18.62
CA ASP A 118 -13.06 27.34 19.83
C ASP A 118 -13.18 26.08 20.70
N GLN A 119 -12.51 26.10 21.86
CA GLN A 119 -12.53 25.00 22.84
C GLN A 119 -13.93 24.70 23.41
N ASN A 120 -14.91 25.59 23.25
CA ASN A 120 -16.29 25.32 23.65
C ASN A 120 -17.00 24.36 22.68
N SER A 121 -16.59 24.33 21.42
CA SER A 121 -17.19 23.50 20.40
C SER A 121 -16.55 22.12 20.31
N TYR A 122 -15.23 22.01 20.51
CA TYR A 122 -14.45 20.77 20.51
C TYR A 122 -13.38 20.84 21.60
N LYS A 123 -13.53 20.00 22.64
CA LYS A 123 -12.52 19.90 23.72
C LYS A 123 -11.25 19.20 23.25
N VAL A 124 -11.40 18.23 22.36
CA VAL A 124 -10.32 17.44 21.75
C VAL A 124 -10.65 17.28 20.27
N SER A 125 -9.70 17.51 19.39
CA SER A 125 -9.86 17.23 17.96
C SER A 125 -8.54 16.81 17.33
N GLY A 126 -8.60 16.01 16.25
CA GLY A 126 -7.46 15.69 15.40
C GLY A 126 -7.13 16.81 14.40
N GLY A 127 -8.14 17.50 13.92
CA GLY A 127 -8.04 18.58 12.94
C GLY A 127 -7.68 19.95 13.55
N LEU A 128 -6.41 20.14 13.94
CA LEU A 128 -5.95 21.34 14.70
C LEU A 128 -5.71 22.57 13.83
N HIS A 129 -5.46 22.44 12.54
CA HIS A 129 -4.97 23.53 11.70
C HIS A 129 -6.07 24.22 10.87
N GLY A 130 -7.28 23.67 10.81
CA GLY A 130 -8.39 24.20 10.02
C GLY A 130 -8.09 24.26 8.51
N VAL A 131 -7.32 23.30 7.99
CA VAL A 131 -6.91 23.28 6.57
C VAL A 131 -7.31 22.00 5.86
N GLY A 132 -7.63 20.91 6.55
CA GLY A 132 -7.79 19.58 5.96
C GLY A 132 -8.78 19.52 4.80
N VAL A 133 -10.04 19.86 5.04
CA VAL A 133 -11.08 19.77 4.00
C VAL A 133 -10.90 20.80 2.88
N SER A 134 -10.36 21.97 3.16
CA SER A 134 -10.06 22.98 2.13
C SER A 134 -8.88 22.54 1.26
N VAL A 135 -7.93 21.79 1.80
CA VAL A 135 -6.86 21.11 1.02
C VAL A 135 -7.45 20.04 0.12
N VAL A 136 -8.36 19.18 0.63
CA VAL A 136 -9.06 18.18 -0.20
C VAL A 136 -9.80 18.85 -1.34
N ASN A 137 -10.52 19.95 -1.08
CA ASN A 137 -11.22 20.71 -2.10
C ASN A 137 -10.25 21.28 -3.15
N ALA A 138 -9.13 21.86 -2.73
CA ALA A 138 -8.12 22.43 -3.62
C ALA A 138 -7.50 21.41 -4.59
N LEU A 139 -7.36 20.15 -4.15
CA LEU A 139 -6.69 19.07 -4.88
C LEU A 139 -7.67 18.13 -5.61
N SER A 140 -8.96 18.48 -5.62
CA SER A 140 -10.02 17.74 -6.31
C SER A 140 -10.41 18.43 -7.62
N VAL A 141 -10.69 17.64 -8.67
CA VAL A 141 -11.33 18.14 -9.90
C VAL A 141 -12.73 18.63 -9.59
N SER A 142 -13.47 17.84 -8.81
CA SER A 142 -14.82 18.16 -8.36
C SER A 142 -15.00 17.75 -6.91
N LEU A 143 -15.75 18.55 -6.16
CA LEU A 143 -16.19 18.21 -4.81
C LEU A 143 -17.65 18.61 -4.65
N LYS A 144 -18.45 17.71 -4.06
CA LYS A 144 -19.85 17.96 -3.71
C LYS A 144 -19.98 17.86 -2.19
N LEU A 145 -20.61 18.87 -1.60
CA LEU A 145 -20.91 18.95 -0.19
C LEU A 145 -22.43 18.92 -0.01
N LYS A 146 -22.93 17.98 0.82
CA LYS A 146 -24.33 17.91 1.22
C LYS A 146 -24.42 17.89 2.73
N ILE A 147 -25.27 18.74 3.29
CA ILE A 147 -25.41 18.95 4.74
C ILE A 147 -26.86 18.78 5.12
N GLY A 148 -27.13 17.88 6.07
CA GLY A 148 -28.41 17.77 6.78
C GLY A 148 -28.34 18.59 8.06
N ARG A 149 -29.05 19.72 8.14
CA ARG A 149 -29.06 20.57 9.32
C ARG A 149 -30.36 21.37 9.42
N ASN A 150 -30.85 21.56 10.63
CA ASN A 150 -32.08 22.32 10.91
C ASN A 150 -33.30 21.87 10.08
N GLY A 151 -33.44 20.53 9.86
CA GLY A 151 -34.51 19.93 9.12
C GLY A 151 -34.43 20.11 7.60
N LYS A 152 -33.32 20.61 7.05
CA LYS A 152 -33.13 20.86 5.62
C LYS A 152 -31.87 20.25 5.09
N PHE A 153 -31.89 19.80 3.83
CA PHE A 153 -30.70 19.51 3.06
C PHE A 153 -30.19 20.77 2.39
N HIS A 154 -28.88 20.98 2.50
CA HIS A 154 -28.14 22.04 1.82
C HIS A 154 -27.05 21.40 0.97
N GLU A 155 -26.90 21.89 -0.26
CA GLU A 155 -25.89 21.34 -1.19
C GLU A 155 -25.07 22.47 -1.82
N MET A 156 -23.81 22.14 -2.08
CA MET A 156 -22.85 23.02 -2.74
C MET A 156 -21.84 22.19 -3.51
N SER A 157 -21.44 22.66 -4.67
CA SER A 157 -20.42 22.02 -5.49
C SER A 157 -19.23 22.95 -5.74
N PHE A 158 -18.09 22.31 -6.00
CA PHE A 158 -16.83 22.99 -6.27
C PHE A 158 -16.13 22.34 -7.45
N THR A 159 -15.52 23.16 -8.29
CA THR A 159 -14.68 22.73 -9.39
C THR A 159 -13.27 23.28 -9.17
N HIS A 160 -12.27 22.40 -9.07
CA HIS A 160 -10.89 22.77 -8.74
C HIS A 160 -10.78 23.72 -7.53
N GLY A 161 -11.55 23.44 -6.48
CA GLY A 161 -11.55 24.23 -5.23
C GLY A 161 -12.30 25.55 -5.29
N VAL A 162 -12.92 25.90 -6.41
CA VAL A 162 -13.73 27.12 -6.58
C VAL A 162 -15.21 26.74 -6.48
N ALA A 163 -15.98 27.50 -5.71
CA ALA A 163 -17.43 27.29 -5.59
C ALA A 163 -18.13 27.53 -6.93
N ASP A 164 -18.95 26.60 -7.37
CA ASP A 164 -19.75 26.73 -8.61
C ASP A 164 -20.97 27.63 -8.40
N GLY A 165 -21.39 27.84 -7.16
CA GLY A 165 -22.51 28.67 -6.76
C GLY A 165 -22.66 28.72 -5.24
N PRO A 166 -23.58 29.53 -4.70
CA PRO A 166 -23.81 29.62 -3.26
C PRO A 166 -24.44 28.35 -2.71
N LEU A 167 -24.31 28.12 -1.39
CA LEU A 167 -24.97 27.04 -0.69
C LEU A 167 -26.50 27.11 -0.89
N ALA A 168 -27.10 26.07 -1.46
CA ALA A 168 -28.52 26.02 -1.80
C ALA A 168 -29.27 25.03 -0.93
N VAL A 169 -30.52 25.36 -0.56
CA VAL A 169 -31.45 24.38 0.07
C VAL A 169 -32.05 23.52 -1.03
N THR A 170 -31.86 22.20 -0.92
CA THR A 170 -32.30 21.24 -1.96
C THR A 170 -33.47 20.37 -1.55
N GLY A 171 -33.78 20.27 -0.24
CA GLY A 171 -34.87 19.44 0.25
C GLY A 171 -35.12 19.54 1.74
N ASP A 172 -36.10 18.76 2.19
CA ASP A 172 -36.40 18.57 3.60
C ASP A 172 -35.62 17.34 4.11
N ALA A 173 -34.88 17.53 5.21
CA ALA A 173 -34.07 16.46 5.83
C ALA A 173 -34.80 15.76 6.97
N GLY A 174 -35.98 16.29 7.40
CA GLY A 174 -36.68 15.75 8.59
C GLY A 174 -35.77 15.77 9.82
N ASP A 175 -35.62 14.65 10.47
CA ASP A 175 -34.77 14.47 11.65
C ASP A 175 -33.32 14.13 11.31
N TYR A 176 -32.98 13.95 10.03
CA TYR A 176 -31.62 13.63 9.62
C TYR A 176 -30.68 14.83 9.82
N THR A 177 -29.54 14.55 10.44
CA THR A 177 -28.40 15.49 10.54
C THR A 177 -27.13 14.79 10.10
N GLY A 178 -26.18 15.55 9.56
CA GLY A 178 -24.89 15.01 9.16
C GLY A 178 -24.25 15.76 8.01
N THR A 179 -23.04 15.31 7.62
CA THR A 179 -22.31 15.87 6.50
C THR A 179 -21.94 14.75 5.53
N GLU A 180 -22.10 15.01 4.23
CA GLU A 180 -21.66 14.15 3.15
C GLU A 180 -20.71 14.94 2.26
N VAL A 181 -19.51 14.42 2.05
CA VAL A 181 -18.48 14.97 1.16
C VAL A 181 -18.15 13.94 0.11
N THR A 182 -18.41 14.29 -1.16
CA THR A 182 -17.98 13.46 -2.30
C THR A 182 -16.95 14.23 -3.10
N PHE A 183 -15.76 13.64 -3.32
CA PHE A 183 -14.69 14.31 -4.04
C PHE A 183 -14.02 13.38 -5.06
N THR A 184 -13.55 13.98 -6.16
CA THR A 184 -12.77 13.29 -7.21
C THR A 184 -11.37 13.90 -7.23
N PRO A 185 -10.31 13.13 -6.96
CA PRO A 185 -8.94 13.66 -6.93
C PRO A 185 -8.48 14.12 -8.31
N SER A 186 -7.59 15.13 -8.34
CA SER A 186 -7.07 15.72 -9.58
C SER A 186 -5.88 14.91 -10.11
N GLN A 187 -5.96 14.49 -11.38
CA GLN A 187 -4.85 13.87 -12.10
C GLN A 187 -3.73 14.86 -12.44
N GLU A 188 -3.99 16.18 -12.35
CA GLU A 188 -2.94 17.19 -12.47
C GLU A 188 -2.04 17.25 -11.22
N THR A 189 -2.53 16.75 -10.08
CA THR A 189 -1.81 16.75 -8.81
C THR A 189 -1.21 15.39 -8.48
N PHE A 190 -1.97 14.31 -8.68
CA PHE A 190 -1.57 12.96 -8.29
C PHE A 190 -1.21 12.14 -9.52
N THR A 191 -0.04 11.51 -9.49
CA THR A 191 0.43 10.59 -10.54
C THR A 191 -0.47 9.36 -10.66
N ASN A 192 -1.01 8.88 -9.52
CA ASN A 192 -1.99 7.81 -9.45
C ASN A 192 -3.19 8.28 -8.62
N VAL A 193 -4.40 8.10 -9.15
CA VAL A 193 -5.67 8.45 -8.49
C VAL A 193 -6.48 7.23 -8.04
N GLU A 194 -5.88 6.05 -8.05
CA GLU A 194 -6.54 4.81 -7.59
C GLU A 194 -6.35 4.62 -6.09
N PHE A 195 -7.46 4.61 -5.36
CA PHE A 195 -7.47 4.33 -3.93
C PHE A 195 -7.28 2.84 -3.66
N ASN A 196 -6.36 2.52 -2.76
CA ASN A 196 -6.17 1.16 -2.27
C ASN A 196 -7.12 0.87 -1.11
N TYR A 197 -8.00 -0.12 -1.28
CA TYR A 197 -8.99 -0.50 -0.27
C TYR A 197 -8.35 -0.95 1.04
N ASP A 198 -7.31 -1.78 0.97
CA ASP A 198 -6.68 -2.36 2.16
C ASP A 198 -5.94 -1.29 2.99
N THR A 199 -5.33 -0.31 2.31
CA THR A 199 -4.71 0.86 2.97
C THR A 199 -5.74 1.70 3.72
N LEU A 200 -6.91 1.94 3.12
CA LEU A 200 -8.01 2.65 3.79
C LEU A 200 -8.58 1.82 4.94
N GLU A 201 -8.84 0.53 4.71
CA GLU A 201 -9.38 -0.38 5.74
C GLU A 201 -8.48 -0.41 6.98
N HIS A 202 -7.15 -0.48 6.79
CA HIS A 202 -6.19 -0.47 7.90
C HIS A 202 -6.36 0.78 8.78
N ARG A 203 -6.33 1.96 8.18
CA ARG A 203 -6.45 3.23 8.91
C ARG A 203 -7.83 3.40 9.55
N LEU A 204 -8.91 3.06 8.85
CA LEU A 204 -10.27 3.13 9.38
C LEU A 204 -10.47 2.15 10.56
N ARG A 205 -9.82 1.00 10.53
CA ARG A 205 -9.82 0.02 11.62
C ARG A 205 -9.12 0.57 12.86
N GLU A 206 -7.96 1.23 12.71
CA GLU A 206 -7.32 1.94 13.83
C GLU A 206 -8.24 2.97 14.47
N LEU A 207 -8.91 3.80 13.64
CA LEU A 207 -9.85 4.81 14.11
C LEU A 207 -11.05 4.20 14.85
N ALA A 208 -11.58 3.07 14.38
CA ALA A 208 -12.67 2.36 15.04
C ALA A 208 -12.25 1.79 16.40
N PHE A 209 -11.03 1.26 16.53
CA PHE A 209 -10.48 0.82 17.82
C PHE A 209 -10.23 1.97 18.80
N LEU A 210 -9.73 3.11 18.29
CA LEU A 210 -9.42 4.29 19.11
C LEU A 210 -10.67 5.05 19.60
N ASN A 211 -11.81 4.81 18.94
CA ASN A 211 -13.08 5.46 19.23
C ASN A 211 -14.18 4.41 19.46
N SER A 212 -14.08 3.74 20.61
CA SER A 212 -15.05 2.70 21.01
C SER A 212 -16.49 3.20 20.88
N GLY A 213 -17.36 2.38 20.27
CA GLY A 213 -18.77 2.72 20.03
C GLY A 213 -19.05 3.49 18.73
N VAL A 214 -18.03 3.88 17.98
CA VAL A 214 -18.19 4.44 16.63
C VAL A 214 -18.14 3.33 15.59
N ARG A 215 -19.17 3.30 14.73
CA ARG A 215 -19.27 2.38 13.60
C ARG A 215 -18.70 3.02 12.36
N ILE A 216 -17.71 2.38 11.73
CA ILE A 216 -17.16 2.83 10.46
C ILE A 216 -17.43 1.76 9.41
N LYS A 217 -18.04 2.16 8.29
CA LYS A 217 -18.38 1.28 7.18
C LYS A 217 -17.57 1.68 5.94
N LEU A 218 -16.74 0.77 5.43
CA LEU A 218 -16.01 0.95 4.18
C LEU A 218 -16.65 0.10 3.09
N THR A 219 -17.04 0.73 1.99
CA THR A 219 -17.67 0.08 0.85
C THR A 219 -16.90 0.37 -0.43
N ASP A 220 -16.58 -0.65 -1.20
CA ASP A 220 -15.98 -0.54 -2.53
C ASP A 220 -17.00 -0.93 -3.61
N ASN A 221 -17.51 0.06 -4.31
CA ASN A 221 -18.46 -0.10 -5.41
C ASN A 221 -17.78 0.01 -6.79
N ARG A 222 -16.46 -0.04 -6.86
CA ARG A 222 -15.74 0.07 -8.14
C ARG A 222 -15.89 -1.17 -9.00
N HIS A 223 -15.99 -2.33 -8.38
CA HIS A 223 -16.09 -3.62 -9.06
C HIS A 223 -17.53 -4.16 -9.05
N ALA A 224 -17.80 -5.12 -9.92
CA ALA A 224 -19.10 -5.76 -10.02
C ALA A 224 -19.55 -6.46 -8.72
N ASP A 225 -18.58 -6.94 -7.94
CA ASP A 225 -18.81 -7.47 -6.60
C ASP A 225 -18.42 -6.41 -5.58
N THR A 226 -19.42 -5.83 -4.92
CA THR A 226 -19.20 -4.86 -3.86
C THR A 226 -18.47 -5.51 -2.70
N ARG A 227 -17.33 -4.93 -2.31
CA ARG A 227 -16.63 -5.28 -1.09
C ARG A 227 -17.05 -4.33 0.02
N GLU A 228 -17.46 -4.88 1.15
CA GLU A 228 -17.92 -4.11 2.30
C GLU A 228 -17.29 -4.64 3.58
N THR A 229 -16.77 -3.73 4.40
CA THR A 229 -16.24 -4.03 5.73
C THR A 229 -16.87 -3.09 6.74
N GLU A 230 -17.50 -3.66 7.76
CA GLU A 230 -17.99 -2.92 8.93
C GLU A 230 -16.97 -3.05 10.06
N LEU A 231 -16.54 -1.92 10.59
CA LEU A 231 -15.53 -1.78 11.63
C LEU A 231 -16.23 -1.20 12.87
N PHE A 232 -16.43 -2.05 13.87
CA PHE A 232 -17.09 -1.65 15.11
C PHE A 232 -16.52 -2.46 16.29
N TYR A 233 -15.92 -1.78 17.24
CA TYR A 233 -15.18 -2.40 18.35
C TYR A 233 -15.56 -1.78 19.69
N GLU A 234 -16.40 -2.47 20.45
CA GLU A 234 -16.83 -2.03 21.79
C GLU A 234 -15.71 -2.12 22.82
N GLY A 235 -14.79 -3.09 22.64
CA GLY A 235 -13.65 -3.30 23.53
C GLY A 235 -12.50 -2.31 23.37
N GLY A 236 -12.57 -1.38 22.41
CA GLY A 236 -11.60 -0.28 22.26
C GLY A 236 -10.15 -0.75 22.16
N LEU A 237 -9.24 -0.13 22.96
CA LEU A 237 -7.81 -0.43 22.92
C LEU A 237 -7.48 -1.87 23.36
N VAL A 238 -8.27 -2.48 24.22
CA VAL A 238 -8.08 -3.89 24.63
C VAL A 238 -8.27 -4.82 23.45
N GLU A 239 -9.29 -4.57 22.66
CA GLU A 239 -9.57 -5.33 21.45
C GLU A 239 -8.55 -5.05 20.36
N PHE A 240 -8.05 -3.82 20.29
CA PHE A 240 -6.97 -3.43 19.38
C PHE A 240 -5.68 -4.22 19.63
N VAL A 241 -5.24 -4.32 20.88
CA VAL A 241 -4.05 -5.11 21.25
C VAL A 241 -4.25 -6.58 20.92
N ARG A 242 -5.45 -7.14 21.14
CA ARG A 242 -5.78 -8.51 20.73
C ARG A 242 -5.72 -8.71 19.22
N TYR A 243 -6.19 -7.74 18.49
CA TYR A 243 -6.11 -7.76 17.02
C TYR A 243 -4.66 -7.74 16.53
N LEU A 244 -3.79 -6.92 17.12
CA LEU A 244 -2.37 -6.86 16.78
C LEU A 244 -1.64 -8.17 17.09
N ASP A 245 -2.03 -8.84 18.18
CA ASP A 245 -1.40 -10.09 18.62
C ASP A 245 -2.11 -11.38 18.14
N ARG A 246 -3.07 -11.28 17.19
CA ARG A 246 -3.84 -12.43 16.70
C ARG A 246 -3.00 -13.57 16.12
N ALA A 247 -1.74 -13.31 15.74
CA ALA A 247 -0.78 -14.28 15.22
C ALA A 247 0.29 -14.69 16.25
N LYS A 248 0.16 -14.27 17.52
CA LYS A 248 1.12 -14.50 18.59
C LYS A 248 0.41 -15.18 19.78
N LYS A 249 1.18 -15.84 20.63
CA LYS A 249 0.65 -16.47 21.83
C LYS A 249 0.83 -15.55 23.04
N SER A 250 -0.28 -15.15 23.65
CA SER A 250 -0.27 -14.32 24.86
C SER A 250 0.27 -15.08 26.07
N LEU A 251 0.96 -14.37 26.97
CA LEU A 251 1.48 -14.88 28.24
C LEU A 251 0.48 -14.72 29.39
N ILE A 252 -0.42 -13.76 29.30
CA ILE A 252 -1.46 -13.48 30.28
C ILE A 252 -2.83 -13.50 29.55
N GLU A 253 -3.88 -13.87 30.29
CA GLU A 253 -5.20 -14.11 29.69
C GLU A 253 -5.83 -12.81 29.13
N MET A 254 -5.75 -11.73 29.91
CA MET A 254 -6.33 -10.44 29.55
C MET A 254 -5.26 -9.36 29.43
N PRO A 255 -5.38 -8.44 28.44
CA PRO A 255 -4.54 -7.26 28.39
C PRO A 255 -4.70 -6.40 29.64
N VAL A 256 -3.62 -5.79 30.11
CA VAL A 256 -3.66 -4.77 31.15
C VAL A 256 -4.24 -3.49 30.55
N HIS A 257 -5.34 -3.00 31.09
CA HIS A 257 -6.01 -1.80 30.62
C HIS A 257 -5.92 -0.69 31.66
N ILE A 258 -5.40 0.47 31.27
CA ILE A 258 -5.24 1.66 32.11
C ILE A 258 -5.98 2.80 31.45
N THR A 259 -6.87 3.46 32.17
CA THR A 259 -7.56 4.65 31.73
C THR A 259 -7.59 5.68 32.86
N GLY A 260 -7.45 6.94 32.50
CA GLY A 260 -7.53 8.03 33.49
C GLY A 260 -7.45 9.40 32.85
N GLU A 261 -7.91 10.40 33.61
CA GLU A 261 -7.84 11.80 33.19
C GLU A 261 -7.15 12.63 34.30
N LYS A 262 -6.21 13.46 33.90
CA LYS A 262 -5.53 14.40 34.78
C LYS A 262 -5.12 15.64 34.00
N ASP A 263 -5.33 16.81 34.63
CA ASP A 263 -5.01 18.14 34.06
C ASP A 263 -5.65 18.38 32.68
N GLY A 264 -6.86 17.80 32.45
CA GLY A 264 -7.59 17.88 31.17
C GLY A 264 -7.04 16.98 30.07
N ILE A 265 -6.03 16.14 30.36
CA ILE A 265 -5.47 15.16 29.43
C ILE A 265 -6.01 13.79 29.79
N THR A 266 -6.67 13.14 28.83
CA THR A 266 -7.11 11.75 28.98
C THR A 266 -6.01 10.81 28.45
N VAL A 267 -5.72 9.77 29.21
CA VAL A 267 -4.74 8.73 28.87
C VAL A 267 -5.42 7.38 28.89
N GLU A 268 -5.28 6.61 27.83
CA GLU A 268 -5.73 5.24 27.73
C GLU A 268 -4.60 4.38 27.20
N VAL A 269 -4.32 3.26 27.87
CA VAL A 269 -3.23 2.33 27.53
C VAL A 269 -3.72 0.90 27.64
N ALA A 270 -3.49 0.11 26.60
CA ALA A 270 -3.64 -1.36 26.67
C ALA A 270 -2.28 -2.01 26.46
N LEU A 271 -1.95 -2.97 27.31
CA LEU A 271 -0.65 -3.65 27.37
C LEU A 271 -0.87 -5.16 27.33
N TRP A 272 -0.18 -5.88 26.49
CA TRP A 272 -0.23 -7.33 26.44
C TRP A 272 1.14 -7.92 26.12
N TRP A 273 1.59 -8.89 26.92
CA TRP A 273 2.84 -9.58 26.67
C TRP A 273 2.57 -10.92 25.99
N ASN A 274 3.36 -11.21 24.99
CA ASN A 274 3.33 -12.45 24.20
C ASN A 274 4.69 -13.17 24.25
N ASP A 275 4.76 -14.32 23.61
CA ASP A 275 5.96 -15.17 23.57
C ASP A 275 7.03 -14.71 22.59
N SER A 276 6.78 -13.65 21.79
CA SER A 276 7.75 -13.09 20.85
C SER A 276 8.90 -12.36 21.56
N TYR A 277 9.89 -11.95 20.80
CA TYR A 277 11.08 -11.23 21.27
C TYR A 277 11.11 -9.75 20.85
N HIS A 278 10.04 -9.28 20.21
CA HIS A 278 9.95 -7.94 19.63
C HIS A 278 8.96 -7.08 20.41
N GLU A 279 9.26 -5.78 20.48
CA GLU A 279 8.37 -4.75 21.01
C GLU A 279 7.49 -4.22 19.85
N ASN A 280 6.18 -4.14 20.07
CA ASN A 280 5.25 -3.48 19.17
C ASN A 280 4.44 -2.44 19.98
N VAL A 281 4.77 -1.17 19.86
CA VAL A 281 4.11 -0.08 20.60
C VAL A 281 3.59 0.96 19.65
N LEU A 282 2.28 1.06 19.55
CA LEU A 282 1.58 2.10 18.79
C LEU A 282 1.18 3.22 19.72
N ALA A 283 1.52 4.46 19.33
CA ALA A 283 1.21 5.64 20.11
C ALA A 283 0.38 6.63 19.30
N PHE A 284 -0.65 7.16 19.93
CA PHE A 284 -1.60 8.08 19.30
C PHE A 284 -1.80 9.34 20.15
N THR A 285 -1.94 10.48 19.49
CA THR A 285 -2.37 11.75 20.11
C THR A 285 -3.57 12.27 19.34
N ASN A 286 -4.75 12.39 19.98
CA ASN A 286 -6.00 12.78 19.34
C ASN A 286 -6.27 11.96 18.07
N ASN A 287 -6.14 10.63 18.16
CA ASN A 287 -6.26 9.64 17.09
C ASN A 287 -5.16 9.69 16.00
N ILE A 288 -4.19 10.60 16.06
CA ILE A 288 -3.10 10.74 15.09
C ILE A 288 -1.95 9.84 15.51
N PRO A 289 -1.46 8.92 14.63
CA PRO A 289 -0.34 8.05 14.95
C PRO A 289 0.97 8.84 15.10
N GLN A 290 1.76 8.50 16.12
CA GLN A 290 3.02 9.16 16.47
C GLN A 290 4.20 8.25 16.12
N ARG A 291 4.61 8.22 14.86
CA ARG A 291 5.67 7.32 14.34
C ARG A 291 7.02 7.56 15.03
N ASP A 292 7.36 8.82 15.30
CA ASP A 292 8.60 9.22 15.96
C ASP A 292 8.48 9.29 17.49
N GLY A 293 7.36 8.77 18.03
CA GLY A 293 7.06 8.79 19.46
C GLY A 293 6.79 10.19 20.00
N GLY A 294 7.28 10.50 21.20
CA GLY A 294 7.09 11.82 21.81
C GLY A 294 7.12 11.78 23.33
N THR A 295 6.62 12.85 23.94
CA THR A 295 6.62 13.05 25.40
C THR A 295 5.76 12.01 26.13
N HIS A 296 4.63 11.60 25.56
CA HIS A 296 3.76 10.53 26.07
C HIS A 296 4.48 9.19 26.12
N MET A 297 5.21 8.82 25.05
CA MET A 297 6.02 7.61 25.00
C MET A 297 7.15 7.62 26.03
N ALA A 298 7.81 8.77 26.23
CA ALA A 298 8.84 8.90 27.24
C ALA A 298 8.29 8.71 28.66
N GLY A 299 7.10 9.25 28.95
CA GLY A 299 6.37 9.04 30.22
C GLY A 299 6.01 7.58 30.43
N PHE A 300 5.42 6.95 29.42
CA PHE A 300 5.03 5.54 29.43
C PHE A 300 6.22 4.60 29.68
N ARG A 301 7.29 4.72 28.89
CA ARG A 301 8.49 3.87 29.03
C ARG A 301 9.16 4.02 30.38
N GLY A 302 9.20 5.25 30.93
CA GLY A 302 9.74 5.51 32.26
C GLY A 302 8.93 4.86 33.37
N ALA A 303 7.61 4.97 33.33
CA ALA A 303 6.69 4.37 34.30
C ALA A 303 6.72 2.83 34.24
N LEU A 304 6.60 2.27 33.04
CA LEU A 304 6.64 0.83 32.82
C LEU A 304 7.91 0.20 33.40
N THR A 305 9.07 0.75 33.05
CA THR A 305 10.36 0.27 33.54
C THR A 305 10.43 0.33 35.04
N ARG A 306 10.02 1.43 35.67
CA ARG A 306 10.07 1.64 37.12
C ARG A 306 9.19 0.63 37.85
N GLN A 307 7.95 0.43 37.40
CA GLN A 307 7.02 -0.48 38.06
C GLN A 307 7.41 -1.95 37.95
N VAL A 308 7.77 -2.39 36.74
CA VAL A 308 8.15 -3.78 36.48
C VAL A 308 9.46 -4.13 37.22
N THR A 309 10.48 -3.24 37.15
CA THR A 309 11.75 -3.48 37.88
C THR A 309 11.55 -3.46 39.39
N GLY A 310 10.77 -2.49 39.91
CA GLY A 310 10.47 -2.38 41.33
C GLY A 310 9.73 -3.61 41.87
N TYR A 311 8.75 -4.11 41.13
CA TYR A 311 8.04 -5.37 41.51
C TYR A 311 8.96 -6.60 41.44
N ALA A 312 9.82 -6.71 40.41
CA ALA A 312 10.78 -7.77 40.26
C ALA A 312 11.78 -7.82 41.42
N GLU A 313 12.24 -6.66 41.93
CA GLU A 313 13.10 -6.55 43.11
C GLU A 313 12.37 -6.96 44.39
N LYS A 314 11.14 -6.45 44.62
CA LYS A 314 10.31 -6.77 45.78
C LYS A 314 9.97 -8.28 45.84
N SER A 315 9.63 -8.87 44.70
CA SER A 315 9.30 -10.31 44.61
C SER A 315 10.50 -11.25 44.78
N GLY A 316 11.73 -10.71 44.71
CA GLY A 316 12.97 -11.48 44.88
C GLY A 316 13.37 -12.35 43.70
N LEU A 317 12.63 -12.28 42.57
CA LEU A 317 12.89 -13.09 41.36
C LEU A 317 14.25 -12.73 40.71
N THR A 318 14.66 -11.46 40.77
CA THR A 318 15.97 -10.99 40.26
C THR A 318 17.16 -11.51 41.03
N LYS A 319 16.99 -11.75 42.33
CA LYS A 319 18.08 -12.26 43.22
C LYS A 319 18.53 -13.66 42.85
N LYS A 320 17.61 -14.47 42.30
CA LYS A 320 17.88 -15.87 41.93
C LYS A 320 18.79 -15.95 40.70
N GLU A 321 18.55 -15.09 39.70
CA GLU A 321 19.26 -15.11 38.41
C GLU A 321 20.46 -14.12 38.37
N LYS A 322 20.63 -13.25 39.40
CA LYS A 322 21.71 -12.25 39.51
C LYS A 322 21.84 -11.35 38.24
N VAL A 323 20.71 -10.93 37.65
CA VAL A 323 20.67 -10.07 36.50
C VAL A 323 20.19 -8.67 36.87
N SER A 324 20.67 -7.69 36.12
CA SER A 324 20.17 -6.30 36.19
C SER A 324 19.15 -6.06 35.06
N LEU A 325 17.95 -5.65 35.41
CA LEU A 325 16.87 -5.37 34.46
C LEU A 325 17.04 -3.99 33.83
N THR A 326 16.74 -3.89 32.56
CA THR A 326 16.70 -2.64 31.79
C THR A 326 15.30 -2.40 31.23
N GLY A 327 15.03 -1.18 30.75
CA GLY A 327 13.76 -0.87 30.12
C GLY A 327 13.45 -1.73 28.89
N ASP A 328 14.49 -2.12 28.14
CA ASP A 328 14.33 -2.98 26.96
C ASP A 328 13.90 -4.40 27.33
N ASP A 329 14.43 -4.94 28.43
CA ASP A 329 14.02 -6.26 28.95
C ASP A 329 12.52 -6.24 29.34
N CYS A 330 12.02 -5.13 29.89
CA CYS A 330 10.60 -4.97 30.25
C CYS A 330 9.67 -4.91 29.05
N ARG A 331 10.18 -4.56 27.86
CA ARG A 331 9.41 -4.41 26.64
C ARG A 331 9.57 -5.58 25.67
N GLU A 332 10.40 -6.57 25.97
CA GLU A 332 10.50 -7.78 25.15
C GLU A 332 9.17 -8.54 25.14
N GLY A 333 8.62 -8.76 23.93
CA GLY A 333 7.32 -9.40 23.74
C GLY A 333 6.12 -8.53 24.12
N LEU A 334 6.30 -7.22 24.30
CA LEU A 334 5.23 -6.29 24.65
C LEU A 334 4.54 -5.80 23.37
N THR A 335 3.22 -5.99 23.30
CA THR A 335 2.33 -5.24 22.40
C THR A 335 1.57 -4.22 23.22
N CYS A 336 1.60 -2.97 22.80
CA CYS A 336 0.99 -1.85 23.52
C CYS A 336 0.34 -0.85 22.58
N VAL A 337 -0.83 -0.37 22.93
CA VAL A 337 -1.45 0.81 22.32
C VAL A 337 -1.60 1.87 23.38
N LEU A 338 -0.99 3.04 23.13
CA LEU A 338 -1.05 4.23 23.98
C LEU A 338 -1.82 5.34 23.27
N SER A 339 -2.96 5.74 23.77
CA SER A 339 -3.75 6.85 23.26
C SER A 339 -3.81 7.98 24.29
N VAL A 340 -3.47 9.19 23.85
CA VAL A 340 -3.62 10.40 24.67
C VAL A 340 -4.55 11.39 23.96
N LYS A 341 -5.52 11.95 24.69
CA LYS A 341 -6.39 13.02 24.22
C LYS A 341 -5.96 14.32 24.91
N VAL A 342 -5.44 15.25 24.11
CA VAL A 342 -4.82 16.49 24.58
C VAL A 342 -5.57 17.69 23.96
N PRO A 343 -6.01 18.68 24.73
CA PRO A 343 -6.78 19.81 24.20
C PRO A 343 -6.02 20.68 23.20
N ASP A 344 -4.72 20.91 23.40
CA ASP A 344 -3.87 21.72 22.53
C ASP A 344 -2.48 21.06 22.37
N PRO A 345 -2.38 19.98 21.59
CA PRO A 345 -1.11 19.27 21.42
C PRO A 345 -0.16 20.03 20.49
N LYS A 346 1.13 20.01 20.82
CA LYS A 346 2.21 20.58 20.02
C LYS A 346 3.01 19.46 19.38
N PHE A 347 3.29 19.61 18.08
CA PHE A 347 4.03 18.62 17.28
C PHE A 347 5.32 19.22 16.74
N SER A 348 6.28 18.36 16.38
CA SER A 348 7.57 18.77 15.83
C SER A 348 7.49 19.23 14.36
N SER A 349 6.47 18.78 13.62
CA SER A 349 6.31 19.01 12.18
C SER A 349 4.83 19.10 11.79
N GLN A 350 4.56 19.53 10.56
CA GLN A 350 3.20 19.56 9.97
C GLN A 350 2.59 18.14 9.82
N THR A 351 3.42 17.13 9.61
CA THR A 351 2.98 15.73 9.53
C THR A 351 2.55 15.13 10.87
N LYS A 352 2.79 15.86 11.97
CA LYS A 352 2.39 15.49 13.34
C LYS A 352 2.99 14.17 13.85
N ASP A 353 4.12 13.72 13.33
CA ASP A 353 4.73 12.41 13.65
C ASP A 353 5.28 12.31 15.09
N LYS A 354 5.53 13.45 15.76
CA LYS A 354 6.10 13.47 17.11
C LYS A 354 5.44 14.51 18.01
N LEU A 355 4.88 14.04 19.13
CA LEU A 355 4.34 14.92 20.19
C LEU A 355 5.47 15.56 21.01
N VAL A 356 5.46 16.90 21.11
CA VAL A 356 6.47 17.66 21.90
C VAL A 356 5.91 18.38 23.12
N SER A 357 4.60 18.30 23.36
CA SER A 357 3.94 18.88 24.55
C SER A 357 4.53 18.31 25.85
N SER A 358 5.29 19.14 26.60
CA SER A 358 6.04 18.68 27.78
C SER A 358 5.15 18.28 28.95
N GLU A 359 3.97 18.88 29.06
CA GLU A 359 2.93 18.64 30.08
C GLU A 359 2.32 17.23 30.01
N VAL A 360 2.37 16.57 28.87
CA VAL A 360 1.80 15.24 28.69
C VAL A 360 2.63 14.17 29.38
N ARG A 361 3.97 14.30 29.39
CA ARG A 361 4.86 13.32 29.99
C ARG A 361 4.56 13.01 31.46
N PRO A 362 4.47 14.02 32.40
CA PRO A 362 4.21 13.72 33.80
C PRO A 362 2.81 13.14 34.03
N VAL A 363 1.81 13.50 33.24
CA VAL A 363 0.46 12.94 33.34
C VAL A 363 0.46 11.45 33.00
N VAL A 364 1.03 11.07 31.84
CA VAL A 364 1.14 9.66 31.43
C VAL A 364 1.98 8.87 32.45
N GLU A 365 3.12 9.45 32.88
CA GLU A 365 3.99 8.79 33.87
C GLU A 365 3.29 8.54 35.20
N SER A 366 2.49 9.51 35.68
CA SER A 366 1.74 9.40 36.95
C SER A 366 0.66 8.31 36.86
N LEU A 367 -0.21 8.36 35.84
CA LEU A 367 -1.32 7.41 35.68
C LEU A 367 -0.84 5.98 35.44
N VAL A 368 0.17 5.80 34.59
CA VAL A 368 0.73 4.46 34.35
C VAL A 368 1.44 3.92 35.60
N ASN A 369 2.17 4.76 36.37
CA ASN A 369 2.79 4.31 37.62
C ASN A 369 1.75 3.81 38.65
N GLU A 370 0.68 4.56 38.81
CA GLU A 370 -0.37 4.26 39.81
C GLU A 370 -1.11 2.96 39.43
N HIS A 371 -1.71 2.91 38.27
CA HIS A 371 -2.56 1.78 37.88
C HIS A 371 -1.76 0.50 37.56
N LEU A 372 -0.54 0.61 37.01
CA LEU A 372 0.28 -0.57 36.78
C LEU A 372 0.82 -1.17 38.10
N ALA A 373 1.12 -0.31 39.10
CA ALA A 373 1.50 -0.79 40.43
C ALA A 373 0.35 -1.56 41.09
N GLU A 374 -0.87 -1.02 41.04
CA GLU A 374 -2.10 -1.65 41.54
C GLU A 374 -2.35 -2.97 40.84
N TRP A 375 -2.30 -3.01 39.51
CA TRP A 375 -2.50 -4.23 38.72
C TRP A 375 -1.49 -5.34 39.10
N LEU A 376 -0.20 -5.01 39.25
CA LEU A 376 0.83 -5.96 39.63
C LEU A 376 0.60 -6.56 41.00
N GLU A 377 0.02 -5.80 41.95
CA GLU A 377 -0.30 -6.27 43.28
C GLU A 377 -1.58 -7.11 43.34
N GLU A 378 -2.57 -6.77 42.52
CA GLU A 378 -3.86 -7.47 42.45
C GLU A 378 -3.79 -8.77 41.64
N HIS A 379 -2.83 -8.88 40.68
CA HIS A 379 -2.68 -10.04 39.78
C HIS A 379 -1.32 -10.74 39.98
N PRO A 380 -1.03 -11.29 41.18
CA PRO A 380 0.32 -11.81 41.46
C PRO A 380 0.73 -13.02 40.61
N ALA A 381 -0.21 -13.79 40.10
CA ALA A 381 0.07 -14.95 39.23
C ALA A 381 0.58 -14.47 37.87
N GLU A 382 -0.13 -13.56 37.26
CA GLU A 382 0.21 -12.94 35.96
C GLU A 382 1.47 -12.07 36.05
N ALA A 383 1.59 -11.29 37.13
CA ALA A 383 2.78 -10.48 37.40
C ALA A 383 4.05 -11.36 37.51
N LYS A 384 3.93 -12.56 38.11
CA LYS A 384 5.05 -13.51 38.18
C LYS A 384 5.43 -14.04 36.79
N ILE A 385 4.47 -14.32 35.93
CA ILE A 385 4.72 -14.77 34.54
C ILE A 385 5.43 -13.65 33.77
N LEU A 386 4.90 -12.43 33.85
CA LEU A 386 5.46 -11.26 33.22
C LEU A 386 6.90 -10.99 33.67
N VAL A 387 7.13 -10.90 34.97
CA VAL A 387 8.49 -10.71 35.55
C VAL A 387 9.42 -11.86 35.18
N GLY A 388 8.91 -13.09 35.10
CA GLY A 388 9.66 -14.26 34.65
C GLY A 388 10.20 -14.02 33.20
N LYS A 389 9.35 -13.57 32.29
CA LYS A 389 9.74 -13.22 30.92
C LYS A 389 10.80 -12.10 30.88
N VAL A 390 10.62 -11.05 31.69
CA VAL A 390 11.57 -9.93 31.77
C VAL A 390 12.94 -10.38 32.31
N VAL A 391 12.95 -11.25 33.34
CA VAL A 391 14.19 -11.82 33.90
C VAL A 391 14.87 -12.72 32.86
N GLU A 392 14.10 -13.51 32.11
CA GLU A 392 14.63 -14.35 31.01
C GLU A 392 15.24 -13.49 29.90
N ALA A 393 14.59 -12.40 29.52
CA ALA A 393 15.11 -11.43 28.54
C ALA A 393 16.45 -10.82 29.00
N ALA A 394 16.52 -10.41 30.28
CA ALA A 394 17.75 -9.87 30.85
C ALA A 394 18.88 -10.93 30.91
N ALA A 395 18.57 -12.18 31.24
CA ALA A 395 19.55 -13.27 31.24
C ALA A 395 20.06 -13.54 29.82
N ALA A 396 19.17 -13.53 28.82
CA ALA A 396 19.55 -13.69 27.41
C ALA A 396 20.45 -12.54 26.93
N ARG A 397 20.13 -11.30 27.26
CA ARG A 397 20.93 -10.13 26.95
C ARG A 397 22.33 -10.21 27.59
N GLU A 398 22.42 -10.60 28.87
CA GLU A 398 23.71 -10.81 29.54
C GLU A 398 24.53 -11.94 28.92
N ALA A 399 23.88 -13.07 28.57
CA ALA A 399 24.53 -14.18 27.86
C ALA A 399 25.08 -13.73 26.51
N ALA A 400 24.28 -12.98 25.75
CA ALA A 400 24.71 -12.40 24.47
C ALA A 400 25.88 -11.45 24.63
N ARG A 401 25.88 -10.59 25.67
CA ARG A 401 27.01 -9.69 25.99
C ARG A 401 28.31 -10.48 26.29
N LYS A 402 28.20 -11.51 27.12
CA LYS A 402 29.35 -12.37 27.44
C LYS A 402 29.90 -13.12 26.21
N ALA A 403 28.99 -13.63 25.37
CA ALA A 403 29.38 -14.31 24.13
C ALA A 403 30.14 -13.35 23.20
N ARG A 404 29.67 -12.10 23.04
CA ARG A 404 30.36 -11.06 22.27
C ARG A 404 31.73 -10.72 22.87
N GLU A 405 31.86 -10.53 24.18
CA GLU A 405 33.13 -10.26 24.84
C GLU A 405 34.15 -11.40 24.63
N LEU A 406 33.69 -12.64 24.69
CA LEU A 406 34.53 -13.82 24.42
C LEU A 406 35.01 -13.87 22.96
N THR A 407 34.11 -13.56 22.03
CA THR A 407 34.41 -13.47 20.59
C THR A 407 35.37 -12.32 20.32
N ARG A 408 35.16 -11.16 20.95
CA ARG A 408 36.07 -9.98 20.85
C ARG A 408 37.44 -10.26 21.45
N ARG A 409 37.55 -10.99 22.57
CA ARG A 409 38.84 -11.40 23.16
C ARG A 409 39.59 -12.40 22.29
N LYS A 410 38.87 -13.34 21.61
CA LYS A 410 39.48 -14.22 20.60
C LYS A 410 39.92 -13.46 19.36
N GLY A 411 39.18 -12.40 18.98
CA GLY A 411 39.43 -11.56 17.80
C GLY A 411 40.41 -10.42 18.00
N VAL A 412 40.94 -10.14 19.24
CA VAL A 412 42.01 -9.13 19.44
C VAL A 412 43.33 -9.55 18.79
N LEU A 413 43.52 -10.83 18.50
CA LEU A 413 44.60 -11.35 17.64
C LEU A 413 44.20 -11.44 16.15
N ASP A 414 42.90 -11.22 15.79
CA ASP A 414 42.34 -11.46 14.45
C ASP A 414 41.39 -10.33 13.96
N ILE A 415 41.58 -9.09 14.49
CA ILE A 415 40.69 -7.92 14.21
C ILE A 415 40.71 -7.47 12.73
N THR A 416 41.46 -8.11 11.89
CA THR A 416 41.55 -7.87 10.45
C THR A 416 40.99 -8.97 9.56
N SER A 417 40.47 -10.09 10.11
CA SER A 417 39.93 -11.15 9.26
C SER A 417 38.42 -10.97 9.02
N LEU A 418 38.10 -10.44 7.85
CA LEU A 418 36.77 -10.55 7.26
C LEU A 418 36.38 -12.03 7.15
N PRO A 419 35.07 -12.37 7.18
CA PRO A 419 34.64 -13.75 7.03
C PRO A 419 35.31 -14.42 5.84
N GLY A 420 35.92 -15.57 6.00
CA GLY A 420 36.72 -16.24 4.97
C GLY A 420 35.93 -16.55 3.67
N LYS A 421 34.58 -16.43 3.72
CA LYS A 421 33.70 -16.57 2.57
C LYS A 421 33.44 -15.25 1.83
N LEU A 422 33.62 -14.10 2.47
CA LEU A 422 33.42 -12.80 1.84
C LEU A 422 34.49 -12.55 0.80
N ALA A 423 34.10 -12.36 -0.44
CA ALA A 423 34.94 -11.78 -1.47
C ALA A 423 34.71 -10.25 -1.47
N ASP A 424 35.53 -9.53 -0.72
CA ASP A 424 35.41 -8.07 -0.54
C ASP A 424 35.80 -7.28 -1.78
N CYS A 425 35.40 -6.00 -1.85
CA CYS A 425 35.80 -5.06 -2.87
C CYS A 425 37.01 -4.21 -2.42
N GLN A 426 37.64 -3.50 -3.39
CA GLN A 426 38.79 -2.63 -3.14
C GLN A 426 38.39 -1.23 -2.66
N GLU A 427 37.18 -0.79 -3.04
CA GLU A 427 36.64 0.52 -2.65
C GLU A 427 36.35 0.54 -1.14
N LYS A 428 36.69 1.66 -0.51
CA LYS A 428 36.50 1.88 0.93
C LYS A 428 35.41 2.88 1.25
N ASP A 429 34.94 3.63 0.24
CA ASP A 429 33.84 4.56 0.39
C ASP A 429 32.52 3.74 0.35
N PRO A 430 31.75 3.67 1.46
CA PRO A 430 30.52 2.90 1.51
C PRO A 430 29.48 3.34 0.46
N ALA A 431 29.44 4.63 0.11
CA ALA A 431 28.52 5.17 -0.88
C ALA A 431 28.77 4.66 -2.30
N LYS A 432 30.01 4.20 -2.57
CA LYS A 432 30.44 3.67 -3.86
C LYS A 432 30.56 2.14 -3.86
N SER A 433 30.36 1.52 -2.70
CA SER A 433 30.54 0.08 -2.49
C SER A 433 29.22 -0.63 -2.38
N GLU A 434 29.15 -1.83 -2.91
CA GLU A 434 27.95 -2.67 -2.85
C GLU A 434 28.30 -4.12 -2.51
N ILE A 435 27.38 -4.80 -1.80
CA ILE A 435 27.52 -6.21 -1.44
C ILE A 435 26.34 -7.00 -1.99
N PHE A 436 26.65 -8.12 -2.64
CA PHE A 436 25.64 -9.10 -3.06
C PHE A 436 25.63 -10.27 -2.06
N ILE A 437 24.49 -10.50 -1.46
CA ILE A 437 24.20 -11.66 -0.61
C ILE A 437 23.61 -12.72 -1.53
N VAL A 438 24.40 -13.78 -1.78
CA VAL A 438 24.11 -14.76 -2.82
C VAL A 438 23.75 -16.11 -2.19
N GLU A 439 22.76 -16.78 -2.74
CA GLU A 439 22.38 -18.14 -2.34
C GLU A 439 23.39 -19.17 -2.82
N GLY A 440 23.95 -19.95 -1.89
CA GLY A 440 24.80 -21.08 -2.17
C GLY A 440 26.22 -20.76 -2.66
N ASP A 441 27.06 -21.78 -2.63
CA ASP A 441 28.47 -21.67 -3.06
C ASP A 441 28.60 -21.71 -4.61
N SER A 442 27.65 -22.33 -5.33
CA SER A 442 27.65 -22.41 -6.79
C SER A 442 27.43 -21.04 -7.44
N ALA A 443 26.29 -20.39 -7.15
CA ALA A 443 26.01 -19.04 -7.64
C ALA A 443 27.02 -18.03 -7.10
N GLY A 444 27.48 -18.21 -5.84
CA GLY A 444 28.56 -17.43 -5.24
C GLY A 444 29.88 -17.56 -6.02
N GLY A 445 30.19 -18.71 -6.62
CA GLY A 445 31.35 -18.93 -7.48
C GLY A 445 31.29 -18.12 -8.78
N SER A 446 30.16 -18.21 -9.50
CA SER A 446 29.92 -17.45 -10.72
C SER A 446 29.92 -15.94 -10.45
N ALA A 447 29.25 -15.49 -9.36
CA ALA A 447 29.23 -14.09 -8.96
C ALA A 447 30.63 -13.55 -8.61
N LYS A 448 31.48 -14.33 -7.90
CA LYS A 448 32.87 -13.97 -7.62
C LYS A 448 33.70 -13.82 -8.88
N GLY A 449 33.46 -14.68 -9.89
CA GLY A 449 34.11 -14.63 -11.18
C GLY A 449 33.71 -13.42 -12.01
N GLY A 450 32.40 -13.10 -12.05
CA GLY A 450 31.82 -12.07 -12.89
C GLY A 450 31.89 -10.64 -12.32
N ARG A 451 32.04 -10.46 -11.00
CA ARG A 451 31.92 -9.15 -10.35
C ARG A 451 33.00 -8.13 -10.71
N SER A 452 32.71 -6.86 -10.56
CA SER A 452 33.72 -5.81 -10.50
C SER A 452 34.43 -5.83 -9.13
N ARG A 453 35.70 -6.24 -9.11
CA ARG A 453 36.51 -6.27 -7.86
C ARG A 453 36.70 -4.88 -7.25
N LYS A 454 36.51 -3.83 -8.03
CA LYS A 454 36.72 -2.45 -7.58
C LYS A 454 35.68 -2.09 -6.50
N ASN A 455 34.40 -2.31 -6.73
CA ASN A 455 33.31 -1.80 -5.91
C ASN A 455 32.24 -2.83 -5.50
N GLN A 456 32.34 -4.09 -5.97
CA GLN A 456 31.38 -5.14 -5.67
C GLN A 456 31.97 -6.21 -4.76
N ALA A 457 31.30 -6.49 -3.65
CA ALA A 457 31.60 -7.59 -2.73
C ALA A 457 30.57 -8.71 -2.91
N ILE A 458 30.99 -9.97 -2.73
CA ILE A 458 30.10 -11.15 -2.80
C ILE A 458 30.17 -11.90 -1.49
N LEU A 459 29.04 -12.15 -0.87
CA LEU A 459 28.85 -12.96 0.33
C LEU A 459 27.95 -14.16 0.02
N PRO A 460 28.45 -15.36 -0.22
CA PRO A 460 27.63 -16.54 -0.36
C PRO A 460 27.13 -17.02 1.01
N LEU A 461 25.82 -17.30 1.09
CA LEU A 461 25.18 -17.93 2.24
C LEU A 461 24.85 -19.39 1.91
N ARG A 462 25.08 -20.30 2.86
CA ARG A 462 24.79 -21.73 2.68
C ARG A 462 23.39 -22.07 3.13
N GLY A 463 22.46 -22.08 2.20
CA GLY A 463 21.05 -22.44 2.45
C GLY A 463 20.31 -21.45 3.35
N LYS A 464 19.24 -21.91 3.96
CA LYS A 464 18.32 -21.13 4.78
C LYS A 464 19.00 -20.61 6.04
N ILE A 465 18.98 -19.29 6.26
CA ILE A 465 19.48 -18.71 7.51
C ILE A 465 18.50 -18.97 8.68
N LEU A 466 18.96 -18.72 9.89
CA LEU A 466 18.11 -18.81 11.07
C LEU A 466 16.92 -17.85 10.95
N ASN A 467 15.71 -18.36 11.20
CA ASN A 467 14.51 -17.53 11.29
C ASN A 467 14.57 -16.69 12.57
N VAL A 468 14.86 -15.40 12.43
CA VAL A 468 15.03 -14.48 13.57
C VAL A 468 13.69 -14.08 14.21
N GLU A 469 12.56 -14.32 13.56
CA GLU A 469 11.23 -14.13 14.14
C GLU A 469 11.02 -15.05 15.34
N ARG A 470 11.58 -16.28 15.29
CA ARG A 470 11.46 -17.34 16.31
C ARG A 470 12.67 -17.48 17.21
N ALA A 471 13.70 -16.68 17.00
CA ALA A 471 14.96 -16.88 17.68
C ALA A 471 15.27 -15.77 18.67
N ARG A 472 15.54 -16.15 19.91
CA ARG A 472 16.11 -15.23 20.91
C ARG A 472 17.44 -14.67 20.42
N PHE A 473 17.75 -13.47 20.87
CA PHE A 473 18.93 -12.72 20.46
C PHE A 473 20.26 -13.47 20.70
N ASP A 474 20.41 -14.20 21.81
CA ASP A 474 21.59 -15.02 22.11
C ASP A 474 21.75 -16.20 21.13
N ARG A 475 20.67 -16.84 20.76
CA ARG A 475 20.66 -17.91 19.76
C ARG A 475 20.98 -17.39 18.37
N MET A 476 20.47 -16.20 18.05
CA MET A 476 20.76 -15.53 16.78
C MET A 476 22.26 -15.24 16.64
N LEU A 477 22.92 -14.73 17.68
CA LEU A 477 24.37 -14.47 17.70
C LEU A 477 25.21 -15.75 17.64
N SER A 478 24.68 -16.90 18.03
CA SER A 478 25.33 -18.20 17.93
C SER A 478 25.29 -18.81 16.52
N SER A 479 24.50 -18.22 15.61
CA SER A 479 24.40 -18.66 14.22
C SER A 479 25.60 -18.15 13.41
N ASP A 480 26.40 -19.05 12.85
CA ASP A 480 27.56 -18.71 12.02
C ASP A 480 27.20 -17.84 10.80
N GLN A 481 26.03 -18.10 10.20
CA GLN A 481 25.57 -17.34 9.03
C GLN A 481 25.17 -15.90 9.38
N VAL A 482 24.43 -15.75 10.48
CA VAL A 482 24.03 -14.43 11.00
C VAL A 482 25.30 -13.65 11.45
N GLY A 483 26.19 -14.30 12.18
CA GLY A 483 27.48 -13.70 12.58
C GLY A 483 28.33 -13.25 11.39
N THR A 484 28.38 -14.08 10.33
CA THR A 484 29.06 -13.76 9.07
C THR A 484 28.43 -12.51 8.40
N LEU A 485 27.11 -12.43 8.35
CA LEU A 485 26.36 -11.32 7.75
C LEU A 485 26.63 -10.00 8.52
N ILE A 486 26.53 -10.04 9.86
CA ILE A 486 26.80 -8.87 10.71
C ILE A 486 28.24 -8.37 10.53
N THR A 487 29.22 -9.28 10.50
CA THR A 487 30.64 -8.96 10.34
C THR A 487 30.90 -8.36 8.94
N ALA A 488 30.28 -8.91 7.90
CA ALA A 488 30.41 -8.41 6.53
C ALA A 488 29.85 -6.98 6.38
N LEU A 489 28.69 -6.71 6.97
CA LEU A 489 28.02 -5.39 6.90
C LEU A 489 28.75 -4.33 7.75
N GLY A 490 29.37 -4.72 8.86
CA GLY A 490 30.13 -3.83 9.72
C GLY A 490 29.32 -2.92 10.65
N THR A 491 27.99 -3.04 10.62
CA THR A 491 27.06 -2.17 11.36
C THR A 491 26.95 -2.47 12.85
N GLY A 492 27.47 -3.63 13.29
CA GLY A 492 27.10 -4.20 14.60
C GLY A 492 25.65 -4.70 14.59
N ILE A 493 25.14 -5.10 15.73
CA ILE A 493 23.76 -5.60 15.89
C ILE A 493 23.27 -5.37 17.33
N GLY A 494 21.96 -5.15 17.48
CA GLY A 494 21.30 -4.87 18.75
C GLY A 494 21.30 -3.39 19.09
N LYS A 495 20.43 -2.99 19.99
CA LYS A 495 20.10 -1.57 20.27
C LYS A 495 21.33 -0.73 20.73
N ASP A 496 22.33 -1.36 21.35
CA ASP A 496 23.51 -0.65 21.90
C ASP A 496 24.66 -0.48 20.93
N GLU A 497 24.80 -1.37 19.93
CA GLU A 497 25.98 -1.43 19.06
C GLU A 497 25.68 -1.18 17.59
N PHE A 498 24.42 -1.37 17.17
CA PHE A 498 24.01 -1.14 15.79
C PHE A 498 24.12 0.35 15.45
N SER A 499 24.73 0.63 14.30
CA SER A 499 24.77 1.96 13.70
C SER A 499 24.82 1.82 12.18
N ALA A 500 23.82 2.34 11.50
CA ALA A 500 23.79 2.38 10.04
C ALA A 500 24.92 3.25 9.44
N ASP A 501 25.46 4.23 10.19
CA ASP A 501 26.61 5.05 9.77
C ASP A 501 27.91 4.25 9.63
N LYS A 502 27.98 3.07 10.28
CA LYS A 502 29.14 2.17 10.18
C LYS A 502 28.99 1.16 9.04
N ALA A 503 27.89 1.22 8.26
CA ALA A 503 27.68 0.30 7.16
C ALA A 503 28.83 0.40 6.15
N ARG A 504 29.40 -0.76 5.79
CA ARG A 504 30.50 -0.84 4.82
C ARG A 504 30.03 -0.70 3.38
N TYR A 505 28.74 -0.86 3.13
CA TYR A 505 28.11 -0.81 1.82
C TYR A 505 26.77 -0.08 1.92
N HIS A 506 26.55 0.93 1.07
CA HIS A 506 25.26 1.62 0.96
C HIS A 506 24.31 0.97 -0.06
N LYS A 507 24.74 -0.12 -0.72
CA LYS A 507 23.89 -1.00 -1.49
C LYS A 507 24.09 -2.44 -1.02
N ILE A 508 23.07 -2.97 -0.35
CA ILE A 508 23.01 -4.35 0.12
C ILE A 508 21.99 -5.05 -0.75
N ILE A 509 22.46 -5.97 -1.60
CA ILE A 509 21.66 -6.56 -2.67
C ILE A 509 21.45 -8.05 -2.36
N ILE A 510 20.19 -8.43 -2.14
CA ILE A 510 19.77 -9.83 -1.98
C ILE A 510 19.65 -10.43 -3.38
N MET A 511 20.36 -11.51 -3.64
CA MET A 511 20.37 -12.21 -4.92
C MET A 511 20.16 -13.71 -4.68
N THR A 512 18.91 -14.15 -4.81
CA THR A 512 18.45 -15.53 -4.60
C THR A 512 17.90 -16.13 -5.89
N ASP A 513 17.84 -17.44 -5.96
CA ASP A 513 17.24 -18.17 -7.06
C ASP A 513 15.76 -17.83 -7.25
N ALA A 514 15.23 -18.01 -8.46
CA ALA A 514 13.83 -17.75 -8.80
C ALA A 514 12.95 -18.99 -8.56
N ASP A 515 13.22 -19.73 -7.49
CA ASP A 515 12.48 -20.91 -7.06
C ASP A 515 11.88 -20.74 -5.65
N VAL A 516 11.18 -21.74 -5.14
CA VAL A 516 10.52 -21.72 -3.84
C VAL A 516 11.51 -21.60 -2.68
N ASP A 517 12.70 -22.20 -2.78
CA ASP A 517 13.74 -22.14 -1.76
C ASP A 517 14.40 -20.76 -1.73
N GLY A 518 14.71 -20.19 -2.89
CA GLY A 518 15.21 -18.82 -3.01
C GLY A 518 14.22 -17.77 -2.51
N ALA A 519 12.92 -17.94 -2.77
CA ALA A 519 11.86 -17.08 -2.21
C ALA A 519 11.83 -17.16 -0.68
N HIS A 520 11.99 -18.35 -0.10
CA HIS A 520 12.07 -18.54 1.35
C HIS A 520 13.33 -17.90 1.96
N ILE A 521 14.51 -18.07 1.33
CA ILE A 521 15.77 -17.44 1.78
C ILE A 521 15.65 -15.92 1.73
N ARG A 522 15.07 -15.36 0.68
CA ARG A 522 14.78 -13.92 0.55
C ARG A 522 13.87 -13.44 1.68
N THR A 523 12.80 -14.16 2.00
CA THR A 523 11.89 -13.82 3.10
C THR A 523 12.62 -13.85 4.45
N LEU A 524 13.48 -14.84 4.70
CA LEU A 524 14.28 -14.92 5.92
C LEU A 524 15.25 -13.72 6.05
N LEU A 525 15.91 -13.33 4.95
CA LEU A 525 16.79 -12.16 4.92
C LEU A 525 16.01 -10.86 5.14
N LEU A 526 14.86 -10.69 4.50
CA LEU A 526 13.99 -9.53 4.72
C LEU A 526 13.53 -9.46 6.17
N THR A 527 13.13 -10.60 6.78
CA THR A 527 12.80 -10.69 8.20
C THR A 527 13.96 -10.25 9.07
N PHE A 528 15.18 -10.71 8.76
CA PHE A 528 16.38 -10.32 9.49
C PHE A 528 16.63 -8.81 9.43
N PHE A 529 16.61 -8.20 8.25
CA PHE A 529 16.82 -6.76 8.09
C PHE A 529 15.72 -5.95 8.77
N PHE A 530 14.47 -6.33 8.59
CA PHE A 530 13.34 -5.63 9.20
C PHE A 530 13.38 -5.68 10.73
N ARG A 531 13.69 -6.84 11.33
CA ARG A 531 13.71 -7.01 12.79
C ARG A 531 14.97 -6.48 13.47
N GLN A 532 16.12 -6.56 12.81
CA GLN A 532 17.41 -6.29 13.45
C GLN A 532 18.13 -5.05 12.95
N MET A 533 17.82 -4.58 11.74
CA MET A 533 18.50 -3.48 11.08
C MET A 533 17.52 -2.59 10.27
N PRO A 534 16.38 -2.15 10.84
CA PRO A 534 15.35 -1.41 10.10
C PRO A 534 15.87 -0.11 9.47
N GLU A 535 16.81 0.59 10.13
CA GLU A 535 17.40 1.83 9.64
C GLU A 535 18.13 1.65 8.29
N LEU A 536 18.63 0.45 7.96
CA LEU A 536 19.20 0.18 6.63
C LEU A 536 18.12 0.19 5.53
N ILE A 537 16.89 -0.22 5.86
CA ILE A 537 15.76 -0.15 4.94
C ILE A 537 15.29 1.31 4.82
N GLU A 538 15.13 2.02 5.93
CA GLU A 538 14.72 3.42 5.98
C GLU A 538 15.68 4.34 5.21
N ARG A 539 16.99 4.08 5.28
CA ARG A 539 18.01 4.79 4.49
C ARG A 539 18.06 4.35 3.01
N GLY A 540 17.25 3.36 2.61
CA GLY A 540 17.20 2.87 1.24
C GLY A 540 18.43 2.08 0.80
N TYR A 541 19.14 1.42 1.73
CA TYR A 541 20.36 0.66 1.42
C TYR A 541 20.07 -0.79 0.99
N LEU A 542 18.85 -1.31 1.20
CA LEU A 542 18.49 -2.69 0.90
C LEU A 542 17.80 -2.81 -0.46
N TYR A 543 18.29 -3.76 -1.28
CA TYR A 543 17.82 -4.03 -2.62
C TYR A 543 17.64 -5.53 -2.87
N ILE A 544 16.80 -5.86 -3.85
CA ILE A 544 16.64 -7.21 -4.39
C ILE A 544 17.08 -7.16 -5.84
N ALA A 545 18.03 -8.05 -6.22
CA ALA A 545 18.43 -8.22 -7.61
C ALA A 545 17.30 -8.85 -8.42
N GLN A 546 17.16 -8.40 -9.66
CA GLN A 546 16.20 -8.93 -10.62
C GLN A 546 16.96 -9.56 -11.80
N PRO A 547 17.46 -10.80 -11.65
CA PRO A 547 18.06 -11.53 -12.77
C PRO A 547 17.02 -11.81 -13.85
N PRO A 548 17.42 -11.97 -15.12
CA PRO A 548 16.48 -12.27 -16.19
C PRO A 548 15.88 -13.67 -16.00
N LEU A 549 14.58 -13.79 -16.28
CA LEU A 549 13.88 -15.08 -16.23
C LEU A 549 14.10 -15.90 -17.52
N TYR A 550 14.37 -15.23 -18.65
CA TYR A 550 14.44 -15.89 -19.97
C TYR A 550 15.70 -15.51 -20.73
N LYS A 551 16.25 -16.49 -21.45
CA LYS A 551 17.16 -16.29 -22.58
C LYS A 551 16.46 -16.78 -23.83
N VAL A 552 16.29 -15.89 -24.80
CA VAL A 552 15.69 -16.20 -26.09
C VAL A 552 16.79 -16.23 -27.14
N THR A 553 16.73 -17.24 -28.03
CA THR A 553 17.72 -17.42 -29.11
C THR A 553 17.00 -17.60 -30.43
N ARG A 554 17.36 -16.77 -31.42
CA ARG A 554 16.89 -16.90 -32.80
C ARG A 554 18.08 -16.93 -33.75
N GLY A 555 18.32 -18.07 -34.36
CA GLY A 555 19.49 -18.27 -35.17
C GLY A 555 20.80 -18.14 -34.39
N LYS A 556 21.58 -17.07 -34.67
CA LYS A 556 22.85 -16.78 -33.98
C LYS A 556 22.73 -15.67 -32.93
N GLN A 557 21.55 -15.03 -32.79
CA GLN A 557 21.34 -13.93 -31.85
C GLN A 557 20.68 -14.46 -30.60
N SER A 558 21.15 -14.04 -29.44
CA SER A 558 20.56 -14.32 -28.13
C SER A 558 20.31 -13.01 -27.37
N GLN A 559 19.22 -12.97 -26.66
CA GLN A 559 18.85 -11.83 -25.80
C GLN A 559 18.30 -12.32 -24.47
N TYR A 560 18.59 -11.58 -23.39
CA TYR A 560 18.03 -11.84 -22.07
C TYR A 560 16.79 -10.97 -21.84
N LEU A 561 15.74 -11.59 -21.27
CA LEU A 561 14.47 -10.93 -21.00
C LEU A 561 14.16 -11.04 -19.49
N LYS A 562 13.78 -9.92 -18.87
CA LYS A 562 13.66 -9.81 -17.42
C LYS A 562 12.46 -10.58 -16.85
N ASN A 563 11.32 -10.52 -17.53
CA ASN A 563 10.03 -11.02 -17.06
C ASN A 563 9.12 -11.39 -18.24
N GLU A 564 7.89 -11.82 -17.92
CA GLU A 564 6.87 -12.16 -18.92
C GLU A 564 6.53 -10.97 -19.82
N GLN A 565 6.43 -9.75 -19.28
CA GLN A 565 6.12 -8.55 -20.05
C GLN A 565 7.19 -8.30 -21.13
N ALA A 566 8.47 -8.41 -20.77
CA ALA A 566 9.57 -8.27 -21.74
C ALA A 566 9.53 -9.38 -22.80
N MET A 567 9.07 -10.59 -22.43
CA MET A 567 8.85 -11.70 -23.38
C MET A 567 7.71 -11.36 -24.35
N GLU A 568 6.60 -10.85 -23.87
CA GLU A 568 5.47 -10.44 -24.70
C GLU A 568 5.87 -9.33 -25.67
N ASP A 569 6.54 -8.28 -25.19
CA ASP A 569 7.05 -7.18 -26.03
C ASP A 569 8.00 -7.71 -27.11
N TYR A 570 8.90 -8.62 -26.77
CA TYR A 570 9.83 -9.25 -27.71
C TYR A 570 9.09 -10.08 -28.78
N LEU A 571 8.07 -10.86 -28.38
CA LEU A 571 7.27 -11.63 -29.32
C LEU A 571 6.47 -10.75 -30.28
N ILE A 572 5.96 -9.62 -29.79
CA ILE A 572 5.28 -8.61 -30.62
C ILE A 572 6.25 -8.06 -31.64
N ASP A 573 7.42 -7.56 -31.21
CA ASP A 573 8.43 -6.98 -32.10
C ASP A 573 8.85 -7.95 -33.21
N LEU A 574 9.07 -9.23 -32.87
CA LEU A 574 9.38 -10.27 -33.86
C LEU A 574 8.26 -10.55 -34.84
N SER A 575 7.02 -10.26 -34.48
CA SER A 575 5.85 -10.52 -35.33
C SER A 575 5.57 -9.39 -36.30
N LEU A 576 5.92 -8.15 -35.94
CA LEU A 576 5.54 -6.95 -36.69
C LEU A 576 6.19 -6.88 -38.07
N ASP A 577 7.42 -7.37 -38.24
CA ASP A 577 8.22 -7.18 -39.45
C ASP A 577 7.55 -7.68 -40.76
N ASP A 578 6.82 -8.81 -40.70
CA ASP A 578 6.19 -9.43 -41.86
C ASP A 578 4.67 -9.56 -41.74
N THR A 579 4.06 -8.81 -40.85
CA THR A 579 2.63 -8.96 -40.48
C THR A 579 1.84 -7.70 -40.80
N SER A 580 0.66 -7.86 -41.40
CA SER A 580 -0.29 -6.80 -41.66
C SER A 580 -1.70 -7.21 -41.28
N LEU A 581 -2.50 -6.25 -40.78
CA LEU A 581 -3.92 -6.42 -40.46
C LEU A 581 -4.73 -5.62 -41.48
N GLU A 582 -5.48 -6.32 -42.32
CA GLU A 582 -6.36 -5.70 -43.32
C GLU A 582 -7.77 -5.57 -42.74
N LEU A 583 -8.24 -4.35 -42.57
CA LEU A 583 -9.58 -4.05 -42.06
C LEU A 583 -10.63 -4.24 -43.15
N SER A 584 -11.89 -4.43 -42.77
CA SER A 584 -13.01 -4.52 -43.74
C SER A 584 -13.17 -3.27 -44.62
N SER A 585 -12.70 -2.12 -44.18
CA SER A 585 -12.62 -0.90 -44.96
C SER A 585 -11.60 -0.93 -46.12
N GLY A 586 -10.72 -1.93 -46.14
CA GLY A 586 -9.57 -2.01 -47.03
C GLY A 586 -8.33 -1.29 -46.51
N GLU A 587 -8.39 -0.67 -45.34
CA GLU A 587 -7.23 -0.07 -44.68
C GLU A 587 -6.31 -1.19 -44.14
N VAL A 588 -5.01 -0.97 -44.26
CA VAL A 588 -4.00 -1.96 -43.82
C VAL A 588 -3.14 -1.36 -42.71
N ARG A 589 -3.17 -1.97 -41.53
CA ARG A 589 -2.37 -1.61 -40.38
C ARG A 589 -1.08 -2.43 -40.34
N THR A 590 0.06 -1.77 -40.22
CA THR A 590 1.41 -2.38 -40.18
C THR A 590 2.31 -1.67 -39.19
N GLY A 591 3.40 -2.30 -38.74
CA GLY A 591 4.40 -1.66 -37.90
C GLY A 591 3.81 -1.04 -36.65
N GLN A 592 3.99 0.26 -36.44
CA GLN A 592 3.52 0.97 -35.24
C GLN A 592 1.97 1.04 -35.14
N ASP A 593 1.26 1.14 -36.28
CA ASP A 593 -0.20 1.15 -36.26
C ASP A 593 -0.75 -0.23 -35.82
N LEU A 594 -0.14 -1.33 -36.29
CA LEU A 594 -0.50 -2.66 -35.84
C LEU A 594 -0.13 -2.85 -34.36
N ARG A 595 1.01 -2.31 -33.91
CA ARG A 595 1.41 -2.33 -32.50
C ARG A 595 0.38 -1.66 -31.60
N ALA A 596 -0.14 -0.49 -31.97
CA ALA A 596 -1.16 0.22 -31.20
C ALA A 596 -2.47 -0.59 -31.07
N VAL A 597 -2.85 -1.35 -32.11
CA VAL A 597 -4.00 -2.29 -32.04
C VAL A 597 -3.72 -3.43 -31.04
N ILE A 598 -2.52 -4.02 -31.10
CA ILE A 598 -2.11 -5.08 -30.18
C ILE A 598 -2.08 -4.57 -28.72
N GLU A 599 -1.54 -3.38 -28.48
CA GLU A 599 -1.49 -2.76 -27.16
C GLU A 599 -2.90 -2.52 -26.58
N THR A 600 -3.85 -2.10 -27.42
CA THR A 600 -5.27 -2.01 -27.02
C THR A 600 -5.82 -3.40 -26.63
N GLY A 601 -5.45 -4.42 -27.36
CA GLY A 601 -5.80 -5.82 -27.04
C GLY A 601 -5.20 -6.29 -25.71
N LEU A 602 -3.93 -5.95 -25.42
CA LEU A 602 -3.27 -6.29 -24.17
C LEU A 602 -3.94 -5.60 -22.97
N GLN A 603 -4.33 -4.33 -23.12
CA GLN A 603 -5.12 -3.61 -22.12
C GLN A 603 -6.44 -4.31 -21.84
N MET A 604 -7.16 -4.70 -22.91
CA MET A 604 -8.41 -5.45 -22.78
C MET A 604 -8.18 -6.81 -22.09
N ARG A 605 -7.15 -7.56 -22.46
CA ARG A 605 -6.81 -8.85 -21.82
C ARG A 605 -6.60 -8.67 -20.31
N THR A 606 -5.90 -7.62 -19.91
CA THR A 606 -5.66 -7.31 -18.50
C THR A 606 -6.97 -7.04 -17.76
N LEU A 607 -7.85 -6.20 -18.33
CA LEU A 607 -9.16 -5.91 -17.74
C LEU A 607 -10.03 -7.18 -17.64
N LEU A 608 -10.09 -7.99 -18.70
CA LEU A 608 -10.85 -9.25 -18.68
C LEU A 608 -10.31 -10.25 -17.66
N SER A 609 -8.99 -10.27 -17.43
CA SER A 609 -8.38 -11.17 -16.42
C SER A 609 -8.74 -10.79 -14.99
N GLY A 610 -9.01 -9.50 -14.73
CA GLY A 610 -9.42 -8.98 -13.43
C GLY A 610 -10.90 -9.22 -13.10
N LEU A 611 -11.72 -9.58 -14.10
CA LEU A 611 -13.15 -9.81 -13.87
C LEU A 611 -13.41 -11.07 -13.03
N HIS A 612 -14.45 -11.02 -12.21
CA HIS A 612 -14.90 -12.18 -11.46
C HIS A 612 -15.24 -13.36 -12.39
N SER A 613 -14.95 -14.58 -11.95
CA SER A 613 -15.08 -15.81 -12.72
C SER A 613 -16.50 -16.14 -13.19
N ARG A 614 -17.56 -15.52 -12.62
CA ARG A 614 -18.94 -15.67 -13.06
C ARG A 614 -19.21 -15.07 -14.43
N TYR A 615 -18.38 -14.13 -14.89
CA TYR A 615 -18.54 -13.50 -16.19
C TYR A 615 -17.67 -14.22 -17.22
N ASP A 616 -18.30 -14.71 -18.29
CA ASP A 616 -17.59 -15.31 -19.41
C ASP A 616 -16.79 -14.23 -20.18
N ARG A 617 -15.48 -14.38 -20.17
CA ARG A 617 -14.55 -13.38 -20.73
C ARG A 617 -14.74 -13.20 -22.23
N SER A 618 -15.10 -14.27 -22.96
CA SER A 618 -15.34 -14.20 -24.41
C SER A 618 -16.63 -13.42 -24.72
N VAL A 619 -17.67 -13.60 -23.90
CA VAL A 619 -18.91 -12.82 -24.01
C VAL A 619 -18.68 -11.35 -23.69
N VAL A 620 -17.90 -11.06 -22.63
CA VAL A 620 -17.57 -9.67 -22.26
C VAL A 620 -16.69 -9.01 -23.35
N GLU A 621 -15.76 -9.74 -23.95
CA GLU A 621 -14.96 -9.24 -25.07
C GLU A 621 -15.85 -8.80 -26.23
N GLN A 622 -16.74 -9.68 -26.70
CA GLN A 622 -17.63 -9.38 -27.84
C GLN A 622 -18.64 -8.29 -27.48
N ALA A 623 -19.15 -8.28 -26.25
CA ALA A 623 -20.02 -7.25 -25.73
C ALA A 623 -19.34 -5.86 -25.67
N THR A 624 -18.07 -5.81 -25.29
CA THR A 624 -17.28 -4.55 -25.28
C THR A 624 -17.09 -4.03 -26.70
N ILE A 625 -16.76 -4.87 -27.66
CA ILE A 625 -16.61 -4.47 -29.06
C ILE A 625 -17.93 -3.90 -29.60
N ALA A 626 -19.08 -4.47 -29.23
CA ALA A 626 -20.40 -4.01 -29.61
C ALA A 626 -20.90 -2.79 -28.83
N GLY A 627 -20.15 -2.28 -27.85
CA GLY A 627 -20.54 -1.13 -27.03
C GLY A 627 -21.54 -1.43 -25.91
N ALA A 628 -21.68 -2.69 -25.50
CA ALA A 628 -22.62 -3.10 -24.43
C ALA A 628 -22.21 -2.67 -23.02
N MET A 629 -20.96 -2.19 -22.83
CA MET A 629 -20.46 -1.69 -21.55
C MET A 629 -20.83 -0.21 -21.31
N ASP A 630 -21.55 0.43 -22.22
CA ASP A 630 -22.02 1.82 -22.09
C ASP A 630 -23.37 1.87 -21.35
N VAL A 631 -23.35 2.43 -20.13
CA VAL A 631 -24.56 2.65 -19.31
C VAL A 631 -25.59 3.51 -20.05
N ALA A 632 -25.13 4.52 -20.83
CA ALA A 632 -26.02 5.39 -21.58
C ALA A 632 -26.69 4.66 -22.78
N ALA A 633 -25.98 3.72 -23.40
CA ALA A 633 -26.56 2.87 -24.44
C ALA A 633 -27.65 1.94 -23.88
N LEU A 634 -27.43 1.39 -22.69
CA LEU A 634 -28.40 0.53 -22.02
C LEU A 634 -29.65 1.30 -21.56
N ALA A 635 -29.54 2.58 -21.25
CA ALA A 635 -30.67 3.44 -20.86
C ALA A 635 -31.60 3.80 -22.02
N ASP A 636 -31.14 3.67 -23.28
CA ASP A 636 -31.93 3.88 -24.49
C ASP A 636 -32.44 2.54 -25.03
N PRO A 637 -33.77 2.24 -24.95
CA PRO A 637 -34.27 0.93 -25.34
C PRO A 637 -33.95 0.53 -26.79
N GLY A 638 -33.95 1.49 -27.73
CA GLY A 638 -33.62 1.20 -29.12
C GLY A 638 -32.16 0.85 -29.34
N ARG A 639 -31.27 1.57 -28.69
CA ARG A 639 -29.81 1.27 -28.70
C ARG A 639 -29.53 -0.04 -27.98
N ALA A 640 -30.16 -0.27 -26.85
CA ALA A 640 -29.97 -1.49 -26.06
C ALA A 640 -30.35 -2.76 -26.82
N ASP A 641 -31.52 -2.77 -27.50
CA ASP A 641 -31.94 -3.91 -28.31
C ASP A 641 -31.03 -4.13 -29.54
N ALA A 642 -30.60 -3.06 -30.20
CA ALA A 642 -29.66 -3.14 -31.31
C ALA A 642 -28.29 -3.70 -30.85
N THR A 643 -27.80 -3.24 -29.70
CA THR A 643 -26.57 -3.74 -29.08
C THR A 643 -26.67 -5.22 -28.69
N ALA A 644 -27.78 -5.63 -28.05
CA ALA A 644 -28.02 -7.04 -27.70
C ALA A 644 -28.01 -7.95 -28.94
N THR A 645 -28.62 -7.49 -30.04
CA THR A 645 -28.63 -8.20 -31.33
C THR A 645 -27.22 -8.30 -31.92
N GLU A 646 -26.46 -7.22 -31.89
CA GLU A 646 -25.09 -7.18 -32.41
C GLU A 646 -24.15 -8.10 -31.60
N VAL A 647 -24.25 -8.09 -30.27
CA VAL A 647 -23.48 -9.03 -29.41
C VAL A 647 -23.80 -10.46 -29.77
N ALA A 648 -25.06 -10.82 -29.92
CA ALA A 648 -25.48 -12.18 -30.30
C ALA A 648 -24.89 -12.59 -31.66
N ARG A 649 -24.94 -11.69 -32.66
CA ARG A 649 -24.29 -11.87 -33.97
C ARG A 649 -22.79 -12.14 -33.83
N ARG A 650 -22.12 -11.37 -33.00
CA ARG A 650 -20.68 -11.52 -32.75
C ARG A 650 -20.34 -12.83 -32.04
N LEU A 651 -21.18 -13.24 -31.09
CA LEU A 651 -21.01 -14.55 -30.42
C LEU A 651 -21.17 -15.71 -31.40
N ASP A 652 -22.06 -15.59 -32.38
CA ASP A 652 -22.19 -16.58 -33.45
C ASP A 652 -21.00 -16.63 -34.39
N MET A 653 -20.27 -15.52 -34.58
CA MET A 653 -19.03 -15.50 -35.36
C MET A 653 -17.88 -16.28 -34.71
N ILE A 654 -17.81 -16.28 -33.39
CA ILE A 654 -16.78 -17.01 -32.65
C ILE A 654 -17.14 -18.45 -32.33
N ALA A 655 -18.43 -18.80 -32.45
CA ALA A 655 -18.96 -20.13 -32.16
C ALA A 655 -18.68 -21.11 -33.29
N GLU A 656 -18.44 -22.37 -32.97
CA GLU A 656 -18.40 -23.46 -33.97
C GLU A 656 -19.78 -23.57 -34.64
N ASP A 657 -19.79 -24.02 -35.91
CA ASP A 657 -21.01 -24.11 -36.71
C ASP A 657 -22.16 -24.89 -36.03
N THR A 658 -21.83 -25.89 -35.23
CA THR A 658 -22.78 -26.71 -34.45
C THR A 658 -23.25 -26.06 -33.15
N GLU A 659 -22.67 -24.94 -32.76
CA GLU A 659 -22.92 -24.25 -31.50
C GLU A 659 -23.48 -22.83 -31.69
N ARG A 660 -23.80 -22.48 -32.91
CA ARG A 660 -24.45 -21.20 -33.25
C ARG A 660 -25.89 -21.16 -32.79
N GLY A 661 -26.48 -19.98 -32.76
CA GLY A 661 -27.88 -19.74 -32.43
C GLY A 661 -28.02 -18.83 -31.20
N TRP A 662 -27.08 -17.96 -30.96
CA TRP A 662 -27.14 -16.96 -29.91
C TRP A 662 -28.25 -15.95 -30.15
N THR A 663 -29.01 -15.65 -29.13
CA THR A 663 -30.01 -14.59 -29.11
C THR A 663 -29.73 -13.67 -27.92
N GLY A 664 -29.81 -12.37 -28.16
CA GLY A 664 -29.59 -11.36 -27.14
C GLY A 664 -30.87 -10.62 -26.81
N ARG A 665 -31.10 -10.31 -25.56
CA ARG A 665 -32.18 -9.45 -25.09
C ARG A 665 -31.74 -8.57 -23.94
N VAL A 666 -32.44 -7.45 -23.80
CA VAL A 666 -32.30 -6.57 -22.63
C VAL A 666 -33.03 -7.20 -21.45
N ASN A 667 -32.37 -7.20 -20.28
CA ASN A 667 -32.98 -7.61 -19.02
C ASN A 667 -33.40 -6.35 -18.26
N PRO A 668 -34.69 -6.01 -18.19
CA PRO A 668 -35.13 -4.81 -17.50
C PRO A 668 -34.86 -4.92 -16.00
N SER A 669 -34.38 -3.86 -15.37
CA SER A 669 -34.26 -3.75 -13.92
C SER A 669 -35.52 -3.09 -13.36
N ASN A 670 -35.98 -3.54 -12.19
CA ASN A 670 -37.05 -2.89 -11.46
C ASN A 670 -36.61 -1.61 -10.71
N GLU A 671 -35.30 -1.38 -10.56
CA GLU A 671 -34.73 -0.32 -9.72
C GLU A 671 -33.50 0.39 -10.38
N GLY A 672 -33.55 0.67 -11.68
CA GLY A 672 -32.47 1.41 -12.34
C GLY A 672 -31.92 0.77 -13.61
N VAL A 673 -30.59 0.70 -13.75
CA VAL A 673 -29.94 0.14 -14.94
C VAL A 673 -30.15 -1.37 -15.00
N GLY A 674 -30.67 -1.87 -16.11
CA GLY A 674 -30.82 -3.30 -16.38
C GLY A 674 -29.49 -3.93 -16.83
N GLY A 675 -29.60 -5.01 -17.59
CA GLY A 675 -28.43 -5.72 -18.14
C GLY A 675 -28.81 -6.39 -19.47
N TYR A 676 -27.91 -7.26 -19.93
CA TYR A 676 -28.13 -8.08 -21.12
C TYR A 676 -28.14 -9.55 -20.76
N VAL A 677 -28.98 -10.32 -21.48
CA VAL A 677 -29.01 -11.79 -21.40
C VAL A 677 -28.81 -12.35 -22.79
N PHE A 678 -27.79 -13.23 -22.93
CA PHE A 678 -27.50 -13.95 -24.17
C PHE A 678 -27.79 -15.43 -23.97
N GLU A 679 -28.56 -16.01 -24.84
CA GLU A 679 -29.05 -17.40 -24.73
C GLU A 679 -28.83 -18.15 -26.04
N ARG A 680 -28.43 -19.42 -25.92
CA ARG A 680 -28.42 -20.39 -27.04
C ARG A 680 -28.85 -21.77 -26.58
N THR A 681 -29.16 -22.62 -27.54
CA THR A 681 -29.47 -24.02 -27.24
C THR A 681 -28.51 -24.93 -28.02
N VAL A 682 -27.65 -25.63 -27.31
CA VAL A 682 -26.67 -26.57 -27.90
C VAL A 682 -27.04 -27.97 -27.49
N ARG A 683 -27.26 -28.86 -28.47
CA ARG A 683 -27.61 -30.27 -28.24
C ARG A 683 -28.80 -30.47 -27.27
N GLY A 684 -29.75 -29.56 -27.31
CA GLY A 684 -30.92 -29.59 -26.42
C GLY A 684 -30.70 -29.02 -25.03
N VAL A 685 -29.52 -28.53 -24.69
CA VAL A 685 -29.21 -27.83 -23.44
C VAL A 685 -29.24 -26.34 -23.68
N LYS A 686 -30.01 -25.63 -22.86
CA LYS A 686 -30.09 -24.17 -22.88
C LYS A 686 -28.93 -23.60 -22.09
N GLU A 687 -28.11 -22.78 -22.74
CA GLU A 687 -27.04 -21.99 -22.12
C GLU A 687 -27.47 -20.54 -22.07
N ALA A 688 -27.21 -19.87 -20.95
CA ALA A 688 -27.51 -18.45 -20.77
C ALA A 688 -26.35 -17.76 -20.05
N VAL A 689 -25.94 -16.60 -20.57
CA VAL A 689 -24.95 -15.72 -19.96
C VAL A 689 -25.59 -14.36 -19.71
N THR A 690 -25.45 -13.85 -18.50
CA THR A 690 -26.00 -12.57 -18.10
C THR A 690 -24.87 -11.56 -17.82
N LEU A 691 -24.96 -10.41 -18.46
CA LEU A 691 -24.19 -9.22 -18.11
C LEU A 691 -25.13 -8.31 -17.30
N ASP A 692 -24.99 -8.33 -15.99
CA ASP A 692 -25.91 -7.67 -15.07
C ASP A 692 -25.58 -6.18 -14.86
N ALA A 693 -26.49 -5.47 -14.17
CA ALA A 693 -26.32 -4.07 -13.82
C ALA A 693 -25.07 -3.80 -12.99
N ALA A 694 -24.67 -4.76 -12.14
CA ALA A 694 -23.48 -4.63 -11.31
C ALA A 694 -22.20 -4.55 -12.16
N LEU A 695 -22.08 -5.41 -13.17
CA LEU A 695 -20.99 -5.33 -14.13
C LEU A 695 -21.01 -4.02 -14.92
N ILE A 696 -22.15 -3.70 -15.56
CA ILE A 696 -22.23 -2.54 -16.49
C ILE A 696 -22.03 -1.21 -15.76
N GLY A 697 -22.46 -1.12 -14.49
CA GLY A 697 -22.22 0.05 -13.63
C GLY A 697 -20.83 0.15 -13.04
N SER A 698 -19.99 -0.89 -13.16
CA SER A 698 -18.67 -0.97 -12.50
C SER A 698 -17.61 -0.07 -13.17
N ALA A 699 -16.51 0.18 -12.45
CA ALA A 699 -15.32 0.82 -13.01
C ALA A 699 -14.66 -0.05 -14.10
N ASP A 700 -14.74 -1.38 -13.94
CA ASP A 700 -14.22 -2.32 -14.93
C ASP A 700 -14.94 -2.16 -16.28
N ALA A 701 -16.28 -2.07 -16.26
CA ALA A 701 -17.06 -1.84 -17.48
C ALA A 701 -16.77 -0.47 -18.11
N ARG A 702 -16.54 0.57 -17.31
CA ARG A 702 -16.13 1.89 -17.83
C ARG A 702 -14.76 1.84 -18.49
N ALA A 703 -13.78 1.15 -17.84
CA ALA A 703 -12.46 0.95 -18.42
C ALA A 703 -12.55 0.18 -19.76
N LEU A 704 -13.35 -0.89 -19.81
CA LEU A 704 -13.63 -1.61 -21.05
C LEU A 704 -14.32 -0.72 -22.10
N ASN A 705 -15.33 0.06 -21.71
CA ASN A 705 -16.03 0.97 -22.60
C ASN A 705 -15.13 2.06 -23.20
N SER A 706 -14.11 2.50 -22.44
CA SER A 706 -13.12 3.46 -22.96
C SER A 706 -12.32 2.91 -24.16
N LEU A 707 -12.18 1.59 -24.26
CA LEU A 707 -11.54 0.91 -25.38
C LEU A 707 -12.50 0.68 -26.56
N ALA A 708 -13.82 0.67 -26.32
CA ALA A 708 -14.84 0.31 -27.31
C ALA A 708 -14.73 1.07 -28.64
N PRO A 709 -14.52 2.39 -28.70
CA PRO A 709 -14.40 3.11 -29.98
C PRO A 709 -13.24 2.60 -30.86
N LYS A 710 -12.06 2.34 -30.25
CA LYS A 710 -10.90 1.79 -30.97
C LYS A 710 -11.15 0.34 -31.42
N LEU A 711 -11.81 -0.46 -30.57
CA LEU A 711 -12.14 -1.84 -30.88
C LEU A 711 -13.21 -1.92 -31.98
N MET A 712 -14.22 -1.07 -31.96
CA MET A 712 -15.24 -0.99 -33.01
C MET A 712 -14.63 -0.61 -34.36
N GLU A 713 -13.70 0.34 -34.43
CA GLU A 713 -12.99 0.72 -35.63
C GLU A 713 -12.30 -0.48 -36.29
N VAL A 714 -11.67 -1.35 -35.50
CA VAL A 714 -10.89 -2.48 -36.02
C VAL A 714 -11.75 -3.72 -36.22
N TYR A 715 -12.68 -4.02 -35.31
CA TYR A 715 -13.37 -5.32 -35.22
C TYR A 715 -14.88 -5.24 -35.50
N ALA A 716 -15.42 -4.14 -36.04
CA ALA A 716 -16.85 -4.08 -36.44
C ALA A 716 -17.21 -5.26 -37.38
N GLU A 717 -16.35 -5.52 -38.34
CA GLU A 717 -16.30 -6.77 -39.10
C GLU A 717 -14.90 -7.39 -38.90
N PRO A 718 -14.79 -8.72 -38.88
CA PRO A 718 -13.51 -9.39 -38.60
C PRO A 718 -12.41 -9.02 -39.63
N PRO A 719 -11.32 -8.39 -39.19
CA PRO A 719 -10.18 -8.10 -40.07
C PRO A 719 -9.40 -9.37 -40.43
N VAL A 720 -8.58 -9.30 -41.44
CA VAL A 720 -7.73 -10.39 -41.90
C VAL A 720 -6.28 -10.11 -41.53
N LEU A 721 -5.70 -10.96 -40.70
CA LEU A 721 -4.27 -10.95 -40.38
C LEU A 721 -3.49 -11.70 -41.45
N ARG A 722 -2.55 -11.01 -42.07
CA ARG A 722 -1.71 -11.57 -43.12
C ARG A 722 -0.25 -11.65 -42.73
N ARG A 723 0.35 -12.80 -42.88
CA ARG A 723 1.79 -13.00 -42.74
C ARG A 723 2.28 -14.01 -43.78
N LYS A 724 3.00 -13.57 -44.79
CA LYS A 724 3.42 -14.43 -45.92
C LYS A 724 2.22 -15.12 -46.58
N GLU A 725 2.20 -16.48 -46.53
CA GLU A 725 1.12 -17.29 -47.08
C GLU A 725 -0.06 -17.51 -46.12
N VAL A 726 0.04 -17.03 -44.89
CA VAL A 726 -1.01 -17.22 -43.85
C VAL A 726 -1.98 -16.05 -43.89
N HIS A 727 -3.29 -16.40 -43.92
CA HIS A 727 -4.39 -15.45 -43.92
C HIS A 727 -5.44 -15.92 -42.90
N ASP A 728 -5.48 -15.29 -41.72
CA ASP A 728 -6.38 -15.69 -40.66
C ASP A 728 -7.40 -14.57 -40.37
N THR A 729 -8.66 -14.94 -40.27
CA THR A 729 -9.74 -14.03 -39.88
C THR A 729 -9.71 -13.86 -38.38
N ILE A 730 -9.65 -12.61 -37.90
CA ILE A 730 -9.50 -12.26 -36.47
C ILE A 730 -10.83 -11.78 -35.92
N THR A 731 -11.40 -12.50 -34.99
CA THR A 731 -12.72 -12.23 -34.42
C THR A 731 -12.73 -11.27 -33.23
N GLY A 732 -11.54 -10.95 -32.68
CA GLY A 732 -11.39 -10.04 -31.56
C GLY A 732 -9.92 -9.81 -31.17
N PRO A 733 -9.67 -8.89 -30.22
CA PRO A 733 -8.32 -8.52 -29.80
C PRO A 733 -7.56 -9.67 -29.12
N ILE A 734 -8.23 -10.57 -28.41
CA ILE A 734 -7.58 -11.73 -27.79
C ILE A 734 -7.08 -12.70 -28.86
N ALA A 735 -7.89 -12.97 -29.88
CA ALA A 735 -7.48 -13.79 -31.00
C ALA A 735 -6.29 -13.19 -31.77
N LEU A 736 -6.25 -11.85 -31.93
CA LEU A 736 -5.10 -11.16 -32.52
C LEU A 736 -3.81 -11.40 -31.71
N ILE A 737 -3.87 -11.23 -30.39
CA ILE A 737 -2.73 -11.44 -29.49
C ILE A 737 -2.20 -12.88 -29.62
N ASP A 738 -3.09 -13.87 -29.59
CA ASP A 738 -2.73 -15.29 -29.69
C ASP A 738 -1.99 -15.61 -30.99
N HIS A 739 -2.50 -15.09 -32.13
CA HIS A 739 -1.85 -15.25 -33.43
C HIS A 739 -0.49 -14.54 -33.48
N VAL A 740 -0.40 -13.31 -32.98
CA VAL A 740 0.85 -12.52 -32.91
C VAL A 740 1.90 -13.25 -32.07
N PHE A 741 1.52 -13.78 -30.89
CA PHE A 741 2.43 -14.56 -30.05
C PHE A 741 2.85 -15.88 -30.71
N ALA A 742 1.93 -16.58 -31.37
CA ALA A 742 2.26 -17.79 -32.12
C ALA A 742 3.25 -17.49 -33.24
N PHE A 743 3.08 -16.37 -33.93
CA PHE A 743 4.02 -15.91 -34.94
C PHE A 743 5.40 -15.57 -34.39
N GLY A 744 5.45 -14.84 -33.25
CA GLY A 744 6.70 -14.47 -32.57
C GLY A 744 7.49 -15.68 -32.07
N ARG A 745 6.78 -16.72 -31.59
CA ARG A 745 7.42 -17.94 -31.08
C ARG A 745 8.01 -18.84 -32.17
N LYS A 746 7.63 -18.63 -33.42
CA LYS A 746 8.08 -19.51 -34.53
C LYS A 746 9.57 -19.33 -34.80
N GLY A 747 10.35 -20.41 -34.57
CA GLY A 747 11.80 -20.42 -34.74
C GLY A 747 12.58 -19.79 -33.57
N LEU A 748 11.92 -19.57 -32.44
CA LEU A 748 12.53 -19.09 -31.21
C LEU A 748 12.82 -20.28 -30.28
N THR A 749 14.05 -20.32 -29.74
CA THR A 749 14.40 -21.18 -28.62
C THR A 749 14.36 -20.37 -27.35
N VAL A 750 13.54 -20.81 -26.38
CA VAL A 750 13.38 -20.13 -25.08
C VAL A 750 14.00 -21.01 -24.01
N GLN A 751 14.96 -20.47 -23.27
CA GLN A 751 15.51 -21.06 -22.05
C GLN A 751 15.00 -20.25 -20.86
N ARG A 752 14.35 -20.91 -19.91
CA ARG A 752 13.94 -20.30 -18.64
C ARG A 752 14.97 -20.61 -17.57
N TYR A 753 15.50 -19.59 -16.91
CA TYR A 753 16.40 -19.75 -15.79
C TYR A 753 15.58 -19.92 -14.49
N LYS A 754 15.86 -20.97 -13.74
CA LYS A 754 15.27 -21.21 -12.41
C LYS A 754 16.24 -20.82 -11.29
N GLY A 755 17.54 -20.98 -11.53
CA GLY A 755 18.59 -20.69 -10.54
C GLY A 755 19.77 -19.92 -11.12
N LEU A 756 20.37 -19.08 -10.28
CA LEU A 756 21.59 -18.30 -10.58
C LEU A 756 22.81 -19.21 -10.86
N GLY A 757 22.80 -20.41 -10.32
CA GLY A 757 23.83 -21.43 -10.58
C GLY A 757 23.83 -21.97 -12.01
N GLU A 758 22.79 -21.71 -12.79
CA GLU A 758 22.70 -22.03 -14.21
C GLU A 758 23.43 -21.02 -15.10
N MET A 759 23.80 -19.86 -14.55
CA MET A 759 24.50 -18.79 -15.24
C MET A 759 26.00 -18.89 -14.99
N ASP A 760 26.80 -18.71 -16.03
CA ASP A 760 28.24 -18.52 -15.90
C ASP A 760 28.57 -17.09 -15.46
N ALA A 761 29.86 -16.82 -15.24
CA ALA A 761 30.32 -15.55 -14.71
C ALA A 761 30.05 -14.35 -15.66
N GLU A 762 30.16 -14.57 -16.97
CA GLU A 762 29.95 -13.55 -18.00
C GLU A 762 28.45 -13.22 -18.13
N GLN A 763 27.60 -14.24 -18.18
CA GLN A 763 26.14 -14.10 -18.21
C GLN A 763 25.62 -13.35 -16.97
N LEU A 764 26.16 -13.70 -15.79
CA LEU A 764 25.75 -13.04 -14.55
C LEU A 764 26.22 -11.58 -14.49
N TRP A 765 27.38 -11.26 -15.04
CA TRP A 765 27.85 -9.88 -15.20
C TRP A 765 26.91 -9.10 -16.10
N GLU A 766 26.71 -9.54 -17.33
CA GLU A 766 25.91 -8.85 -18.36
C GLU A 766 24.47 -8.59 -17.95
N THR A 767 23.91 -9.39 -17.04
CA THR A 767 22.49 -9.36 -16.74
C THR A 767 22.15 -8.81 -15.35
N THR A 768 23.05 -9.02 -14.36
CA THR A 768 22.69 -8.83 -12.95
C THR A 768 23.71 -8.02 -12.15
N LEU A 769 25.00 -8.10 -12.49
CA LEU A 769 26.05 -7.42 -11.74
C LEU A 769 26.43 -6.08 -12.36
N ASP A 770 26.37 -5.93 -13.68
CA ASP A 770 26.73 -4.68 -14.37
C ASP A 770 25.75 -3.55 -13.99
N PRO A 771 26.23 -2.46 -13.37
CA PRO A 771 25.39 -1.32 -13.00
C PRO A 771 24.58 -0.71 -14.14
N GLU A 772 25.09 -0.78 -15.38
CA GLU A 772 24.44 -0.19 -16.57
C GLU A 772 23.34 -1.10 -17.15
N ALA A 773 23.42 -2.42 -16.91
CA ALA A 773 22.47 -3.38 -17.51
C ALA A 773 21.44 -3.92 -16.52
N ARG A 774 21.77 -3.97 -15.22
CA ARG A 774 20.95 -4.61 -14.19
C ARG A 774 19.72 -3.83 -13.80
N SER A 775 18.72 -4.55 -13.26
CA SER A 775 17.60 -3.98 -12.51
C SER A 775 17.67 -4.38 -11.05
N LEU A 776 17.41 -3.40 -10.16
CA LEU A 776 17.33 -3.61 -8.72
C LEU A 776 15.98 -3.08 -8.21
N LEU A 777 15.33 -3.86 -7.36
CA LEU A 777 14.15 -3.43 -6.63
C LEU A 777 14.60 -2.91 -5.26
N GLN A 778 14.38 -1.63 -4.96
CA GLN A 778 14.64 -1.07 -3.64
C GLN A 778 13.56 -1.54 -2.66
N VAL A 779 13.99 -2.06 -1.50
CA VAL A 779 13.07 -2.47 -0.44
C VAL A 779 12.64 -1.25 0.36
N ARG A 780 11.32 -1.07 0.50
CA ARG A 780 10.71 0.00 1.30
C ARG A 780 9.65 -0.59 2.22
N VAL A 781 9.43 0.05 3.35
CA VAL A 781 8.34 -0.25 4.28
C VAL A 781 7.42 0.96 4.30
N ASN A 782 6.24 0.81 3.73
CA ASN A 782 5.24 1.88 3.68
C ASN A 782 4.51 2.01 5.02
N ASP A 783 4.18 0.87 5.64
CA ASP A 783 3.61 0.80 6.98
C ASP A 783 4.32 -0.26 7.81
N ALA A 784 4.83 0.14 8.98
CA ALA A 784 5.59 -0.74 9.87
C ALA A 784 4.68 -1.75 10.57
N THR A 785 3.41 -1.40 10.84
CA THR A 785 2.44 -2.27 11.52
C THR A 785 1.98 -3.40 10.60
N ASP A 786 1.70 -3.09 9.34
CA ASP A 786 1.37 -4.10 8.33
C ASP A 786 2.54 -5.05 8.08
N ALA A 787 3.76 -4.52 8.01
CA ALA A 787 4.97 -5.32 7.87
C ALA A 787 5.19 -6.24 9.08
N ASP A 788 5.00 -5.73 10.32
CA ASP A 788 5.06 -6.54 11.55
C ASP A 788 4.04 -7.68 11.53
N ALA A 789 2.78 -7.37 11.20
CA ALA A 789 1.71 -8.36 11.11
C ALA A 789 2.02 -9.44 10.06
N LEU A 790 2.52 -9.04 8.88
CA LEU A 790 2.85 -9.96 7.79
C LEU A 790 4.03 -10.87 8.14
N PHE A 791 5.12 -10.34 8.71
CA PHE A 791 6.26 -11.16 9.15
C PHE A 791 5.87 -12.10 10.30
N SER A 792 5.06 -11.65 11.27
CA SER A 792 4.55 -12.49 12.35
C SER A 792 3.66 -13.61 11.80
N GLN A 793 2.80 -13.33 10.82
CA GLN A 793 1.93 -14.31 10.19
C GLN A 793 2.71 -15.34 9.36
N LEU A 794 3.65 -14.90 8.52
CA LEU A 794 4.39 -15.78 7.62
C LEU A 794 5.51 -16.56 8.33
N MET A 795 6.21 -15.92 9.26
CA MET A 795 7.45 -16.42 9.86
C MET A 795 7.32 -16.76 11.35
N GLY A 796 6.21 -16.40 12.00
CA GLY A 796 5.92 -16.68 13.40
C GLY A 796 5.71 -18.16 13.74
N ASP A 797 5.55 -18.49 15.01
CA ASP A 797 5.39 -19.87 15.50
C ASP A 797 4.01 -20.46 15.22
N GLU A 798 2.96 -19.63 15.27
CA GLU A 798 1.58 -20.07 15.05
C GLU A 798 1.35 -20.49 13.58
N VAL A 799 0.73 -21.67 13.41
CA VAL A 799 0.54 -22.28 12.09
C VAL A 799 -0.77 -21.81 11.44
N GLU A 800 -1.83 -21.63 12.22
CA GLU A 800 -3.16 -21.34 11.69
C GLU A 800 -3.24 -20.00 10.96
N PRO A 801 -2.65 -18.88 11.45
CA PRO A 801 -2.64 -17.63 10.70
C PRO A 801 -1.98 -17.76 9.31
N ARG A 802 -0.89 -18.54 9.23
CA ARG A 802 -0.19 -18.81 7.96
C ARG A 802 -1.03 -19.66 7.00
N LYS A 803 -1.75 -20.64 7.52
CA LYS A 803 -2.65 -21.50 6.73
C LYS A 803 -3.81 -20.67 6.16
N ILE A 804 -4.42 -19.80 6.97
CA ILE A 804 -5.47 -18.88 6.54
C ILE A 804 -4.94 -17.97 5.42
N PHE A 805 -3.77 -17.37 5.61
CA PHE A 805 -3.13 -16.53 4.57
C PHE A 805 -2.96 -17.25 3.24
N ILE A 806 -2.50 -18.52 3.27
CA ILE A 806 -2.35 -19.35 2.06
C ILE A 806 -3.72 -19.60 1.40
N GLN A 807 -4.76 -19.88 2.18
CA GLN A 807 -6.11 -20.14 1.66
C GLN A 807 -6.71 -18.88 1.02
N ASP A 808 -6.60 -17.74 1.67
CA ASP A 808 -7.15 -16.46 1.19
C ASP A 808 -6.46 -16.00 -0.11
N ASN A 809 -5.17 -16.31 -0.26
CA ASN A 809 -4.38 -15.93 -1.44
C ASN A 809 -4.24 -17.05 -2.48
N ALA A 810 -4.92 -18.19 -2.32
CA ALA A 810 -4.75 -19.35 -3.21
C ALA A 810 -5.11 -19.06 -4.68
N LEU A 811 -6.08 -18.19 -4.93
CA LEU A 811 -6.51 -17.79 -6.27
C LEU A 811 -5.59 -16.74 -6.92
N ASN A 812 -4.77 -16.05 -6.11
CA ASN A 812 -3.86 -15.01 -6.59
C ASN A 812 -2.50 -15.56 -7.03
N VAL A 813 -2.25 -16.86 -6.80
CA VAL A 813 -0.98 -17.49 -7.15
C VAL A 813 -0.92 -17.77 -8.65
N ALA A 814 -0.06 -17.03 -9.35
CA ALA A 814 0.38 -17.36 -10.69
C ALA A 814 1.75 -18.05 -10.61
N ASN A 815 1.96 -19.15 -11.28
CA ASN A 815 3.24 -19.89 -11.35
C ASN A 815 3.60 -20.64 -10.04
N LEU A 816 2.86 -21.68 -9.72
CA LEU A 816 3.32 -22.68 -8.76
C LEU A 816 4.40 -23.54 -9.45
N ASP A 817 5.62 -23.57 -8.90
CA ASP A 817 6.63 -24.56 -9.25
C ASP A 817 6.25 -25.91 -8.60
N PHE A 818 5.83 -26.86 -9.42
CA PHE A 818 5.58 -28.24 -9.03
C PHE A 818 6.82 -29.09 -9.30
#